data_b4712d2221cdf558776b0a725088fcd6
#
_entry.id   b4712d2221cdf558776b0a725088fcd6
#
_cell.length_a   1.000
_cell.length_b   1.000
_cell.length_c   1.000
_cell.angle_alpha   90.00
_cell.angle_beta   90.00
_cell.angle_gamma   90.00
#
_symmetry.space_group_name_H-M   'P 1'
#
loop_
_entity.id
_entity.type
_entity.pdbx_description
1 polymer ?
#
loop_
_entity_poly.entity_id
_entity_poly.type
_entity_poly.pdbx_seq_one_letter_code
_entity_poly.pdbx_strand_id
1 'polypeptide(L)'
;MVDGMNRRRFLKVLGVTGGGAAVVAGCGIGPEPTEHLIPYLVQSEDEVPGVPTFYASTCRECAAGCGILVKTREGRAIKIEGNPASPINAGRLCARGQAALQGLYNPDRLTDPFAKDATGKLAKITWEDAMTRLSGKVRDAKGKGIAFITGLEASSFGDLVDDWMKQVGGRHVTYEPFAFEALREGNRLAFGTAAIPSYDFASAKYILSFGADFMETWLSPVAFQGGFSSAHGFQAGRDAQMAKFVAVSPRMSLEGLNADEWIAVVPGSEGLLALAMAYVIQKSGGAPGDAGRLSDLLNRHRPALVADATGVDAQTIERLAREFGGAKGGLAVAGGMAAQYPNGAEIVAAVNILNYVAGNVGKTVKFGAELAHGQAGSYRELTALMADMAAGKVAVLITHGANPAYSVGGFTAAAGKVPFRVAFATMLDETASEADLVLPDLHPLEQWGDSRPRAGIFALQQPAMQPVQSNARGAGDVVASLAGKTGTFKDYVQAKWKAPKGQSWADAVQHGGAFGDAPSAGTRLGGDAPKIFAGAPAAALAPGKDEYALIVYPHYALYDGRGADKPWLQELPHPVSKIMWQSWVEVHPDTAAKWAVENGDYLLIKTASGSTARVTAWVTPSIRPGVLAMPTGQGHATYGRYAQGRDVNAFDLLPADANTYGGRTFSVLAKVDVTRDHRYLATLEGDPREGGEGIIELLTLGKAASLHAGQHPFEEAASPAYADSAEAGWAAAQKEKADLGDYANPTTRWAMAIDLSKCTGCSACVTACYAENNIATVGEDLTRRRRFMPWMRIERYFNKGENGAIRAVTTPMLCQQCGEAPCEPVCPVFAAYHTPDGLNGQVYNRCVGTRYCANNCPYKVRFFNWFNYAERGGEYEAWPAPLDWQLNPDVTVREKGVMEKCTFCVQRIRSAQHNARVEDRTLKDGDIVPACAQGCPSDAIVFGDLNDPTSRVHALSEDPRGYHVLQDLNTKPGITYLARVIAGAEA
;
A
#
# COMPACT_ATOMS: atom_id res chain seq x y z
N MET A 1 16.19 -57.53 -15.81
CA MET A 1 15.85 -58.95 -16.03
C MET A 1 15.23 -59.48 -14.75
N VAL A 2 13.94 -59.56 -14.67
CA VAL A 2 13.22 -60.25 -13.61
C VAL A 2 12.28 -61.23 -14.32
N ASP A 3 12.89 -62.28 -14.90
CA ASP A 3 12.15 -63.39 -15.38
C ASP A 3 11.97 -64.41 -14.23
N GLY A 4 10.76 -64.76 -13.90
CA GLY A 4 10.44 -65.90 -13.02
C GLY A 4 9.70 -65.63 -11.72
N MET A 5 9.16 -64.41 -11.50
CA MET A 5 8.32 -64.15 -10.31
C MET A 5 6.83 -64.40 -10.63
N ASN A 6 6.24 -65.47 -10.02
CA ASN A 6 4.78 -65.66 -10.14
C ASN A 6 3.99 -64.62 -9.32
N ARG A 7 2.71 -64.39 -9.68
CA ARG A 7 1.81 -63.38 -9.07
C ARG A 7 1.79 -63.46 -7.51
N ARG A 8 1.90 -64.63 -6.96
CA ARG A 8 1.86 -64.86 -5.51
C ARG A 8 3.16 -64.41 -4.79
N ARG A 9 4.28 -64.50 -5.45
CA ARG A 9 5.58 -63.98 -4.98
C ARG A 9 5.70 -62.49 -5.12
N PHE A 10 5.13 -61.95 -6.22
CA PHE A 10 5.02 -60.52 -6.42
C PHE A 10 4.14 -59.85 -5.38
N LEU A 11 2.98 -60.45 -5.04
CA LEU A 11 2.10 -59.94 -3.98
C LEU A 11 2.71 -60.09 -2.56
N LYS A 12 3.56 -61.10 -2.30
CA LYS A 12 4.29 -61.23 -1.02
C LYS A 12 5.42 -60.20 -0.92
N VAL A 13 6.11 -59.87 -2.02
CA VAL A 13 7.10 -58.79 -2.06
C VAL A 13 6.44 -57.43 -1.92
N LEU A 14 5.29 -57.23 -2.54
CA LEU A 14 4.46 -56.00 -2.34
C LEU A 14 3.95 -55.89 -0.90
N GLY A 15 3.58 -56.95 -0.23
CA GLY A 15 3.18 -56.95 1.18
C GLY A 15 4.33 -56.61 2.12
N VAL A 16 5.53 -57.06 1.83
CA VAL A 16 6.75 -56.75 2.63
C VAL A 16 7.28 -55.36 2.32
N THR A 17 7.22 -54.90 1.06
CA THR A 17 7.54 -53.51 0.68
C THR A 17 6.46 -52.55 1.17
N GLY A 18 5.17 -52.96 1.19
CA GLY A 18 4.08 -52.16 1.78
C GLY A 18 4.25 -51.90 3.28
N GLY A 19 4.74 -52.90 4.05
CA GLY A 19 5.11 -52.74 5.45
C GLY A 19 6.32 -51.82 5.65
N GLY A 20 7.30 -51.91 4.76
CA GLY A 20 8.48 -51.02 4.73
C GLY A 20 8.10 -49.59 4.30
N ALA A 21 7.18 -49.46 3.34
CA ALA A 21 6.66 -48.15 2.92
C ALA A 21 5.81 -47.45 4.02
N ALA A 22 5.09 -48.22 4.83
CA ALA A 22 4.37 -47.65 5.98
C ALA A 22 5.29 -47.13 7.09
N VAL A 23 6.48 -47.73 7.22
CA VAL A 23 7.52 -47.26 8.19
C VAL A 23 8.29 -46.07 7.62
N VAL A 24 8.47 -46.00 6.29
CA VAL A 24 9.09 -44.86 5.61
C VAL A 24 8.10 -43.68 5.48
N ALA A 25 6.79 -43.95 5.34
CA ALA A 25 5.77 -42.91 5.39
C ALA A 25 5.64 -42.23 6.79
N GLY A 26 6.02 -42.97 7.86
CA GLY A 26 6.17 -42.39 9.20
C GLY A 26 7.40 -41.49 9.37
N CYS A 27 8.30 -41.46 8.36
CA CYS A 27 9.50 -40.61 8.32
C CYS A 27 9.39 -39.42 7.36
N GLY A 28 8.22 -39.04 6.90
CA GLY A 28 8.00 -37.82 6.13
C GLY A 28 8.51 -37.86 4.67
N ILE A 29 8.77 -39.03 4.07
CA ILE A 29 9.15 -39.21 2.66
C ILE A 29 8.04 -39.98 1.92
N GLY A 30 6.78 -39.61 2.12
CA GLY A 30 5.66 -40.05 1.29
C GLY A 30 5.42 -39.04 0.15
N PRO A 31 5.04 -39.50 -1.05
CA PRO A 31 4.46 -38.57 -2.00
C PRO A 31 3.28 -37.87 -1.33
N GLU A 32 3.21 -36.57 -1.49
CA GLU A 32 2.03 -35.81 -1.05
C GLU A 32 0.77 -36.56 -1.51
N PRO A 33 -0.26 -36.64 -0.64
CA PRO A 33 -1.51 -37.22 -1.06
C PRO A 33 -1.93 -36.47 -2.32
N THR A 34 -1.98 -37.17 -3.45
CA THR A 34 -2.55 -36.64 -4.69
C THR A 34 -3.91 -36.07 -4.29
N GLU A 35 -4.13 -34.78 -4.51
CA GLU A 35 -5.46 -34.20 -4.32
C GLU A 35 -6.38 -35.00 -5.23
N HIS A 36 -7.22 -35.83 -4.63
CA HIS A 36 -8.27 -36.48 -5.37
C HIS A 36 -9.29 -35.39 -5.66
N LEU A 37 -9.27 -34.88 -6.88
CA LEU A 37 -10.40 -34.14 -7.44
C LEU A 37 -11.57 -35.10 -7.52
N ILE A 38 -12.27 -35.31 -6.39
CA ILE A 38 -13.54 -36.02 -6.36
C ILE A 38 -14.54 -34.99 -6.92
N PRO A 39 -15.10 -35.21 -8.11
CA PRO A 39 -16.12 -34.32 -8.63
C PRO A 39 -17.29 -34.31 -7.63
N TYR A 40 -17.86 -33.12 -7.40
CA TYR A 40 -19.04 -33.01 -6.56
C TYR A 40 -20.13 -34.03 -7.02
N LEU A 41 -20.64 -34.81 -6.09
CA LEU A 41 -21.77 -35.71 -6.37
C LEU A 41 -23.04 -34.94 -6.80
N VAL A 42 -23.16 -33.69 -6.33
CA VAL A 42 -24.14 -32.70 -6.78
C VAL A 42 -23.34 -31.44 -7.11
N GLN A 43 -23.20 -31.15 -8.39
CA GLN A 43 -22.54 -29.93 -8.86
C GLN A 43 -23.42 -28.73 -8.48
N SER A 44 -22.84 -27.67 -7.98
CA SER A 44 -23.51 -26.38 -7.81
C SER A 44 -24.01 -25.91 -9.18
N GLU A 45 -25.28 -25.52 -9.28
CA GLU A 45 -25.86 -25.01 -10.54
C GLU A 45 -25.18 -23.71 -10.98
N ASP A 46 -24.57 -22.98 -10.04
CA ASP A 46 -23.96 -21.65 -10.23
C ASP A 46 -22.43 -21.69 -10.41
N GLU A 47 -21.76 -22.84 -10.27
CA GLU A 47 -20.31 -22.96 -10.39
C GLU A 47 -19.92 -23.93 -11.52
N VAL A 48 -19.14 -23.42 -12.47
CA VAL A 48 -18.53 -24.24 -13.51
C VAL A 48 -17.05 -24.47 -13.13
N PRO A 49 -16.61 -25.73 -12.94
CA PRO A 49 -15.22 -26.03 -12.62
C PRO A 49 -14.25 -25.40 -13.63
N GLY A 50 -13.21 -24.74 -13.14
CA GLY A 50 -12.26 -24.05 -13.96
C GLY A 50 -12.65 -22.63 -14.39
N VAL A 51 -13.88 -22.21 -14.21
CA VAL A 51 -14.33 -20.84 -14.53
C VAL A 51 -14.36 -19.99 -13.26
N PRO A 52 -13.68 -18.82 -13.25
CA PRO A 52 -13.68 -17.97 -12.07
C PRO A 52 -15.03 -17.25 -11.89
N THR A 53 -15.46 -17.12 -10.64
CA THR A 53 -16.56 -16.23 -10.24
C THR A 53 -15.99 -14.99 -9.56
N PHE A 54 -16.64 -13.83 -9.75
CA PHE A 54 -16.22 -12.55 -9.17
C PHE A 54 -17.30 -12.01 -8.23
N TYR A 55 -16.90 -11.66 -7.01
CA TYR A 55 -17.77 -11.04 -6.01
C TYR A 55 -17.35 -9.61 -5.77
N ALA A 56 -18.26 -8.65 -6.02
CA ALA A 56 -18.02 -7.26 -5.70
C ALA A 56 -18.16 -7.02 -4.19
N SER A 57 -17.15 -6.41 -3.57
CA SER A 57 -17.08 -6.19 -2.13
C SER A 57 -16.30 -4.91 -1.81
N THR A 58 -16.02 -4.66 -0.53
CA THR A 58 -15.30 -3.48 -0.06
C THR A 58 -14.06 -3.88 0.72
N CYS A 59 -12.90 -3.28 0.39
CA CYS A 59 -11.65 -3.46 1.11
C CYS A 59 -11.73 -2.79 2.49
N ARG A 60 -11.26 -3.51 3.55
CA ARG A 60 -11.26 -3.05 4.95
C ARG A 60 -9.85 -2.86 5.52
N GLU A 61 -8.80 -2.87 4.68
CA GLU A 61 -7.41 -2.69 5.13
C GLU A 61 -7.10 -1.27 5.65
N CYS A 62 -7.93 -0.30 5.30
CA CYS A 62 -7.93 1.07 5.84
C CYS A 62 -9.30 1.73 5.64
N ALA A 63 -9.47 2.93 6.19
CA ALA A 63 -10.74 3.66 6.13
C ALA A 63 -11.12 4.22 4.75
N ALA A 64 -10.27 4.07 3.72
CA ALA A 64 -10.56 4.56 2.37
C ALA A 64 -11.75 3.87 1.69
N GLY A 65 -12.06 2.61 2.06
CA GLY A 65 -13.23 1.88 1.58
C GLY A 65 -13.24 1.62 0.08
N CYS A 66 -12.08 1.26 -0.51
CA CYS A 66 -11.96 0.92 -1.93
C CYS A 66 -12.87 -0.24 -2.31
N GLY A 67 -13.60 -0.12 -3.43
CA GLY A 67 -14.35 -1.24 -4.00
C GLY A 67 -13.41 -2.29 -4.59
N ILE A 68 -13.70 -3.56 -4.33
CA ILE A 68 -12.92 -4.70 -4.81
C ILE A 68 -13.78 -5.71 -5.55
N LEU A 69 -13.15 -6.45 -6.46
CA LEU A 69 -13.64 -7.68 -7.06
C LEU A 69 -12.80 -8.84 -6.54
N VAL A 70 -13.43 -9.78 -5.87
CA VAL A 70 -12.78 -10.98 -5.34
C VAL A 70 -12.97 -12.10 -6.34
N LYS A 71 -11.89 -12.54 -6.99
CA LYS A 71 -11.88 -13.70 -7.90
C LYS A 71 -11.84 -14.97 -7.08
N THR A 72 -12.82 -15.85 -7.29
CA THR A 72 -12.89 -17.17 -6.66
C THR A 72 -12.76 -18.28 -7.69
N ARG A 73 -12.23 -19.41 -7.26
CA ARG A 73 -12.17 -20.66 -8.00
C ARG A 73 -12.62 -21.78 -7.07
N GLU A 74 -13.62 -22.52 -7.49
CA GLU A 74 -14.21 -23.64 -6.73
C GLU A 74 -14.44 -23.24 -5.25
N GLY A 75 -15.15 -22.12 -5.03
CA GLY A 75 -15.54 -21.62 -3.71
C GLY A 75 -14.42 -20.98 -2.85
N ARG A 76 -13.19 -20.86 -3.34
CA ARG A 76 -12.07 -20.21 -2.62
C ARG A 76 -11.58 -18.94 -3.32
N ALA A 77 -11.32 -17.91 -2.55
CA ALA A 77 -10.78 -16.65 -3.04
C ALA A 77 -9.29 -16.80 -3.41
N ILE A 78 -8.91 -16.45 -4.65
CA ILE A 78 -7.54 -16.61 -5.16
C ILE A 78 -6.89 -15.29 -5.59
N LYS A 79 -7.67 -14.22 -5.79
CA LYS A 79 -7.15 -12.91 -6.19
C LYS A 79 -8.13 -11.81 -5.80
N ILE A 80 -7.59 -10.66 -5.43
CA ILE A 80 -8.37 -9.44 -5.21
C ILE A 80 -7.95 -8.40 -6.25
N GLU A 81 -8.93 -7.76 -6.87
CA GLU A 81 -8.72 -6.70 -7.85
C GLU A 81 -9.58 -5.48 -7.49
N GLY A 82 -9.24 -4.31 -8.03
CA GLY A 82 -10.08 -3.13 -7.86
C GLY A 82 -11.40 -3.26 -8.64
N ASN A 83 -12.47 -2.73 -8.08
CA ASN A 83 -13.79 -2.70 -8.74
C ASN A 83 -13.91 -1.46 -9.64
N PRO A 84 -14.03 -1.62 -10.97
CA PRO A 84 -14.18 -0.48 -11.89
C PRO A 84 -15.44 0.36 -11.64
N ALA A 85 -16.50 -0.25 -11.09
CA ALA A 85 -17.74 0.47 -10.75
C ALA A 85 -17.59 1.38 -9.52
N SER A 86 -16.57 1.18 -8.69
CA SER A 86 -16.37 1.99 -7.49
C SER A 86 -15.81 3.38 -7.83
N PRO A 87 -16.48 4.48 -7.46
CA PRO A 87 -15.98 5.83 -7.70
C PRO A 87 -14.83 6.25 -6.76
N ILE A 88 -14.47 5.40 -5.78
CA ILE A 88 -13.33 5.64 -4.89
C ILE A 88 -12.02 5.31 -5.60
N ASN A 89 -11.93 4.15 -6.24
CA ASN A 89 -10.68 3.62 -6.78
C ASN A 89 -10.73 3.26 -8.27
N ALA A 90 -11.92 3.29 -8.91
CA ALA A 90 -12.10 3.12 -10.35
C ALA A 90 -11.29 1.94 -10.94
N GLY A 91 -11.36 0.77 -10.32
CA GLY A 91 -10.66 -0.45 -10.76
C GLY A 91 -9.21 -0.60 -10.26
N ARG A 92 -8.64 0.40 -9.58
CA ARG A 92 -7.27 0.38 -9.07
C ARG A 92 -7.20 -0.19 -7.65
N LEU A 93 -6.02 -0.68 -7.21
CA LEU A 93 -5.87 -1.21 -5.85
C LEU A 93 -4.42 -1.08 -5.36
N CYS A 94 -4.21 -0.73 -4.08
CA CYS A 94 -2.89 -0.64 -3.49
C CYS A 94 -2.35 -2.01 -3.02
N ALA A 95 -1.07 -2.05 -2.61
CA ALA A 95 -0.42 -3.26 -2.10
C ALA A 95 -1.16 -3.88 -0.91
N ARG A 96 -1.67 -3.07 0.03
CA ARG A 96 -2.43 -3.56 1.19
C ARG A 96 -3.73 -4.26 0.77
N GLY A 97 -4.48 -3.66 -0.16
CA GLY A 97 -5.70 -4.28 -0.69
C GLY A 97 -5.44 -5.58 -1.46
N GLN A 98 -4.33 -5.68 -2.19
CA GLN A 98 -3.89 -6.92 -2.82
C GLN A 98 -3.56 -8.00 -1.78
N ALA A 99 -2.91 -7.62 -0.69
CA ALA A 99 -2.46 -8.52 0.37
C ALA A 99 -3.57 -8.90 1.37
N ALA A 100 -4.76 -8.31 1.30
CA ALA A 100 -5.89 -8.69 2.16
C ALA A 100 -6.23 -10.19 2.07
N LEU A 101 -5.94 -10.82 0.93
CA LEU A 101 -6.08 -12.26 0.74
C LEU A 101 -5.25 -13.08 1.75
N GLN A 102 -4.06 -12.60 2.13
CA GLN A 102 -3.23 -13.29 3.12
C GLN A 102 -3.80 -13.22 4.54
N GLY A 103 -4.53 -12.16 4.87
CA GLY A 103 -5.29 -12.08 6.13
C GLY A 103 -6.41 -13.10 6.19
N LEU A 104 -7.08 -13.37 5.06
CA LEU A 104 -8.13 -14.38 4.97
C LEU A 104 -7.62 -15.79 5.30
N TYR A 105 -6.48 -16.16 4.76
CA TYR A 105 -5.88 -17.49 4.90
C TYR A 105 -4.73 -17.56 5.89
N ASN A 106 -4.57 -16.53 6.75
CA ASN A 106 -3.49 -16.55 7.73
C ASN A 106 -3.59 -17.79 8.64
N PRO A 107 -2.52 -18.59 8.77
CA PRO A 107 -2.55 -19.83 9.56
C PRO A 107 -2.70 -19.60 11.07
N ASP A 108 -2.49 -18.38 11.55
CA ASP A 108 -2.56 -18.04 12.97
C ASP A 108 -3.92 -17.42 13.35
N ARG A 109 -4.93 -17.48 12.46
CA ARG A 109 -6.29 -17.02 12.76
C ARG A 109 -6.92 -17.84 13.89
N LEU A 110 -7.68 -17.14 14.72
CA LEU A 110 -8.46 -17.75 15.81
C LEU A 110 -9.55 -18.66 15.26
N THR A 111 -9.62 -19.88 15.80
CA THR A 111 -10.57 -20.91 15.36
C THR A 111 -11.80 -21.02 16.25
N ASP A 112 -11.66 -20.68 17.53
CA ASP A 112 -12.66 -20.92 18.56
C ASP A 112 -12.70 -19.76 19.58
N PRO A 113 -13.78 -19.63 20.37
CA PRO A 113 -13.79 -18.74 21.51
C PRO A 113 -12.81 -19.21 22.59
N PHE A 114 -12.12 -18.25 23.23
CA PHE A 114 -11.22 -18.50 24.34
C PHE A 114 -11.61 -17.65 25.55
N ALA A 115 -11.45 -18.21 26.75
CA ALA A 115 -11.55 -17.47 27.99
C ALA A 115 -10.37 -17.76 28.90
N LYS A 116 -9.96 -16.77 29.69
CA LYS A 116 -8.95 -17.00 30.74
C LYS A 116 -9.48 -17.99 31.77
N ASP A 117 -8.67 -19.01 32.06
CA ASP A 117 -8.90 -19.98 33.13
C ASP A 117 -8.44 -19.41 34.49
N ALA A 118 -8.54 -20.22 35.55
CA ALA A 118 -8.12 -19.83 36.89
C ALA A 118 -6.61 -19.53 37.02
N THR A 119 -5.80 -19.94 36.03
CA THR A 119 -4.35 -19.67 35.98
C THR A 119 -4.04 -18.38 35.15
N GLY A 120 -5.05 -17.76 34.56
CA GLY A 120 -4.91 -16.60 33.71
C GLY A 120 -4.54 -16.93 32.25
N LYS A 121 -4.52 -18.21 31.85
CA LYS A 121 -4.25 -18.65 30.48
C LYS A 121 -5.54 -18.75 29.69
N LEU A 122 -5.47 -18.35 28.41
CA LEU A 122 -6.57 -18.52 27.47
C LEU A 122 -6.80 -20.01 27.17
N ALA A 123 -7.99 -20.49 27.50
CA ALA A 123 -8.47 -21.85 27.24
C ALA A 123 -9.68 -21.80 26.31
N LYS A 124 -9.77 -22.78 25.39
CA LYS A 124 -10.90 -22.92 24.46
C LYS A 124 -12.19 -23.18 25.23
N ILE A 125 -13.26 -22.51 24.84
CA ILE A 125 -14.63 -22.68 25.35
C ILE A 125 -15.62 -22.81 24.20
N THR A 126 -16.88 -23.14 24.52
CA THR A 126 -17.97 -23.15 23.53
C THR A 126 -18.53 -21.75 23.29
N TRP A 127 -19.20 -21.55 22.15
CA TRP A 127 -19.94 -20.32 21.91
C TRP A 127 -21.08 -20.08 22.89
N GLU A 128 -21.72 -21.13 23.36
CA GLU A 128 -22.79 -21.03 24.37
C GLU A 128 -22.25 -20.46 25.68
N ASP A 129 -21.12 -21.02 26.17
CA ASP A 129 -20.43 -20.50 27.35
C ASP A 129 -19.96 -19.05 27.15
N ALA A 130 -19.40 -18.75 25.98
CA ALA A 130 -18.92 -17.40 25.64
C ALA A 130 -20.08 -16.38 25.68
N MET A 131 -21.21 -16.68 25.04
CA MET A 131 -22.39 -15.82 25.00
C MET A 131 -23.06 -15.67 26.37
N THR A 132 -23.09 -16.74 27.16
CA THR A 132 -23.61 -16.71 28.53
C THR A 132 -22.75 -15.81 29.42
N ARG A 133 -21.41 -15.93 29.34
CA ARG A 133 -20.47 -15.07 30.08
C ARG A 133 -20.62 -13.60 29.64
N LEU A 134 -20.58 -13.34 28.33
CA LEU A 134 -20.67 -11.97 27.81
C LEU A 134 -21.98 -11.30 28.19
N SER A 135 -23.13 -11.93 27.91
CA SER A 135 -24.45 -11.37 28.21
C SER A 135 -24.66 -11.17 29.71
N GLY A 136 -24.21 -12.11 30.54
CA GLY A 136 -24.23 -12.01 32.00
C GLY A 136 -23.42 -10.81 32.49
N LYS A 137 -22.15 -10.67 32.07
CA LYS A 137 -21.26 -9.58 32.45
C LYS A 137 -21.77 -8.19 32.01
N VAL A 138 -22.29 -8.09 30.77
CA VAL A 138 -22.91 -6.85 30.26
C VAL A 138 -24.14 -6.46 31.09
N ARG A 139 -25.01 -7.42 31.43
CA ARG A 139 -26.19 -7.17 32.29
C ARG A 139 -25.78 -6.71 33.69
N ASP A 140 -24.81 -7.34 34.33
CA ASP A 140 -24.32 -7.05 35.67
C ASP A 140 -23.56 -5.71 35.74
N ALA A 141 -23.01 -5.26 34.62
CA ALA A 141 -22.29 -3.99 34.46
C ALA A 141 -23.21 -2.80 34.12
N LYS A 142 -24.51 -3.02 33.89
CA LYS A 142 -25.43 -1.91 33.58
C LYS A 142 -25.40 -0.86 34.67
N GLY A 143 -25.06 0.38 34.32
CA GLY A 143 -24.88 1.47 35.25
C GLY A 143 -23.52 1.51 35.98
N LYS A 144 -22.58 0.57 35.70
CA LYS A 144 -21.24 0.48 36.31
C LYS A 144 -20.11 0.80 35.31
N GLY A 145 -20.45 1.25 34.14
CA GLY A 145 -19.55 1.61 33.07
C GLY A 145 -19.26 0.43 32.13
N ILE A 146 -19.75 0.56 30.90
CA ILE A 146 -19.46 -0.33 29.77
C ILE A 146 -18.82 0.54 28.69
N ALA A 147 -17.70 0.08 28.11
CA ALA A 147 -17.06 0.74 27.00
C ALA A 147 -16.82 -0.22 25.85
N PHE A 148 -17.04 0.26 24.62
CA PHE A 148 -16.72 -0.46 23.39
C PHE A 148 -15.76 0.40 22.57
N ILE A 149 -14.57 -0.13 22.28
CA ILE A 149 -13.58 0.48 21.39
C ILE A 149 -13.66 -0.21 20.03
N THR A 150 -13.86 0.56 18.97
CA THR A 150 -13.73 0.06 17.59
C THR A 150 -12.69 0.85 16.81
N GLY A 151 -12.22 0.32 15.68
CA GLY A 151 -11.62 1.14 14.62
C GLY A 151 -12.65 2.14 14.06
N LEU A 152 -12.27 2.93 13.06
CA LEU A 152 -13.20 3.83 12.38
C LEU A 152 -14.26 3.03 11.61
N GLU A 153 -15.47 3.01 12.14
CA GLU A 153 -16.62 2.29 11.61
C GLU A 153 -17.71 3.23 11.11
N ALA A 154 -17.46 3.90 9.98
CA ALA A 154 -18.51 4.62 9.24
C ALA A 154 -19.37 3.60 8.46
N SER A 155 -20.16 2.80 9.18
CA SER A 155 -20.86 1.61 8.67
C SER A 155 -22.12 1.31 9.47
N SER A 156 -22.93 0.38 8.99
CA SER A 156 -24.07 -0.14 9.75
C SER A 156 -23.64 -0.87 11.04
N PHE A 157 -22.42 -1.41 11.08
CA PHE A 157 -21.87 -1.99 12.31
C PHE A 157 -21.61 -0.91 13.36
N GLY A 158 -21.02 0.24 12.98
CA GLY A 158 -20.86 1.38 13.89
C GLY A 158 -22.21 1.87 14.43
N ASP A 159 -23.23 2.02 13.56
CA ASP A 159 -24.60 2.40 13.97
C ASP A 159 -25.17 1.38 14.97
N LEU A 160 -24.95 0.07 14.75
CA LEU A 160 -25.43 -1.00 15.64
C LEU A 160 -24.76 -0.93 17.02
N VAL A 161 -23.43 -0.70 17.05
CA VAL A 161 -22.66 -0.55 18.29
C VAL A 161 -23.16 0.67 19.07
N ASP A 162 -23.37 1.81 18.39
CA ASP A 162 -23.92 3.03 19.01
C ASP A 162 -25.30 2.81 19.61
N ASP A 163 -26.19 2.14 18.87
CA ASP A 163 -27.54 1.81 19.34
C ASP A 163 -27.49 0.89 20.57
N TRP A 164 -26.62 -0.15 20.52
CA TRP A 164 -26.46 -1.07 21.64
C TRP A 164 -25.85 -0.41 22.87
N MET A 165 -24.81 0.42 22.70
CA MET A 165 -24.22 1.14 23.82
C MET A 165 -25.20 2.11 24.48
N LYS A 166 -26.04 2.83 23.72
CA LYS A 166 -27.15 3.64 24.27
C LYS A 166 -28.13 2.78 25.08
N GLN A 167 -28.50 1.58 24.58
CA GLN A 167 -29.42 0.66 25.25
C GLN A 167 -28.91 0.18 26.61
N VAL A 168 -27.61 -0.12 26.70
CA VAL A 168 -26.98 -0.64 27.93
C VAL A 168 -26.42 0.47 28.85
N GLY A 169 -26.49 1.74 28.42
CA GLY A 169 -25.90 2.86 29.14
C GLY A 169 -24.38 2.86 29.10
N GLY A 170 -23.81 2.35 28.02
CA GLY A 170 -22.39 2.28 27.74
C GLY A 170 -21.87 3.46 26.88
N ARG A 171 -20.59 3.42 26.56
CA ARG A 171 -19.89 4.40 25.71
C ARG A 171 -19.21 3.70 24.55
N HIS A 172 -19.43 4.15 23.33
CA HIS A 172 -18.65 3.77 22.14
C HIS A 172 -17.51 4.78 21.93
N VAL A 173 -16.28 4.30 21.70
CA VAL A 173 -15.10 5.10 21.38
C VAL A 173 -14.49 4.53 20.10
N THR A 174 -14.44 5.32 19.05
CA THR A 174 -13.74 4.95 17.83
C THR A 174 -12.27 5.37 17.95
N TYR A 175 -11.35 4.48 17.62
CA TYR A 175 -9.91 4.72 17.73
C TYR A 175 -9.18 4.36 16.44
N GLU A 176 -8.43 5.32 15.91
CA GLU A 176 -7.44 5.14 14.85
C GLU A 176 -6.09 5.66 15.36
N PRO A 177 -4.99 4.87 15.24
CA PRO A 177 -3.65 5.31 15.66
C PRO A 177 -3.21 6.60 14.98
N PHE A 178 -3.48 6.74 13.68
CA PHE A 178 -3.26 7.95 12.88
C PHE A 178 -4.61 8.63 12.66
N ALA A 179 -5.13 9.28 13.71
CA ALA A 179 -6.39 9.96 13.66
C ALA A 179 -6.29 11.33 12.95
N PHE A 180 -7.41 11.98 12.82
CA PHE A 180 -7.56 13.14 11.94
C PHE A 180 -7.93 14.42 12.71
N GLU A 181 -7.56 14.50 13.99
CA GLU A 181 -7.90 15.62 14.86
C GLU A 181 -7.32 16.95 14.35
N ALA A 182 -6.05 16.94 13.91
CA ALA A 182 -5.41 18.13 13.36
C ALA A 182 -6.10 18.62 12.08
N LEU A 183 -6.56 17.70 11.22
CA LEU A 183 -7.34 18.06 10.02
C LEU A 183 -8.68 18.68 10.39
N ARG A 184 -9.41 18.06 11.32
CA ARG A 184 -10.71 18.59 11.81
C ARG A 184 -10.56 19.94 12.48
N GLU A 185 -9.59 20.07 13.37
CA GLU A 185 -9.35 21.33 14.08
C GLU A 185 -8.81 22.41 13.15
N GLY A 186 -7.91 22.08 12.23
CA GLY A 186 -7.41 23.00 11.22
C GLY A 186 -8.52 23.52 10.29
N ASN A 187 -9.45 22.66 9.88
CA ASN A 187 -10.64 23.07 9.13
C ASN A 187 -11.57 23.95 9.98
N ARG A 188 -11.74 23.64 11.28
CA ARG A 188 -12.53 24.45 12.20
C ARG A 188 -11.90 25.84 12.40
N LEU A 189 -10.60 25.91 12.56
CA LEU A 189 -9.86 27.18 12.68
C LEU A 189 -9.98 28.03 11.42
N ALA A 190 -9.77 27.42 10.24
CA ALA A 190 -9.79 28.14 8.96
C ALA A 190 -11.22 28.51 8.52
N PHE A 191 -12.18 27.60 8.66
CA PHE A 191 -13.50 27.67 8.02
C PHE A 191 -14.70 27.58 9.00
N GLY A 192 -14.46 27.31 10.28
CA GLY A 192 -15.54 27.13 11.26
C GLY A 192 -16.26 25.78 11.18
N THR A 193 -15.77 24.83 10.37
CA THR A 193 -16.32 23.47 10.25
C THR A 193 -15.23 22.42 10.48
N ALA A 194 -15.54 21.36 11.21
CA ALA A 194 -14.63 20.25 11.47
C ALA A 194 -14.70 19.14 10.39
N ALA A 195 -15.51 19.33 9.34
CA ALA A 195 -15.63 18.38 8.23
C ALA A 195 -14.30 18.24 7.46
N ILE A 196 -13.97 17.04 7.03
CA ILE A 196 -12.82 16.80 6.15
C ILE A 196 -13.32 16.81 4.71
N PRO A 197 -12.91 17.80 3.88
CA PRO A 197 -13.36 17.92 2.49
C PRO A 197 -12.78 16.81 1.61
N SER A 198 -13.33 16.63 0.43
CA SER A 198 -12.68 15.88 -0.64
C SER A 198 -11.70 16.78 -1.41
N TYR A 199 -10.62 16.16 -1.93
CA TYR A 199 -9.55 16.82 -2.67
C TYR A 199 -9.51 16.31 -4.11
N ASP A 200 -9.65 17.24 -5.07
CA ASP A 200 -9.66 16.92 -6.50
C ASP A 200 -8.26 17.10 -7.11
N PHE A 201 -7.45 16.05 -6.99
CA PHE A 201 -6.11 16.01 -7.57
C PHE A 201 -6.15 16.03 -9.11
N ALA A 202 -7.15 15.38 -9.72
CA ALA A 202 -7.24 15.24 -11.17
C ALA A 202 -7.43 16.58 -11.90
N SER A 203 -8.10 17.54 -11.26
CA SER A 203 -8.33 18.88 -11.81
C SER A 203 -7.23 19.89 -11.45
N ALA A 204 -6.25 19.48 -10.60
CA ALA A 204 -5.21 20.37 -10.13
C ALA A 204 -4.23 20.74 -11.27
N LYS A 205 -3.83 22.02 -11.33
CA LYS A 205 -2.81 22.53 -12.26
C LYS A 205 -1.46 22.76 -11.58
N TYR A 206 -1.46 22.85 -10.26
CA TYR A 206 -0.28 22.95 -9.43
C TYR A 206 -0.61 22.27 -8.10
N ILE A 207 0.20 21.32 -7.67
CA ILE A 207 0.01 20.58 -6.42
C ILE A 207 1.11 20.97 -5.43
N LEU A 208 0.71 21.37 -4.22
CA LEU A 208 1.61 21.58 -3.09
C LEU A 208 1.22 20.59 -1.99
N SER A 209 2.14 19.72 -1.60
CA SER A 209 1.95 18.88 -0.42
C SER A 209 2.84 19.36 0.73
N PHE A 210 2.22 19.68 1.85
CA PHE A 210 2.89 20.00 3.11
C PHE A 210 2.86 18.75 3.99
N GLY A 211 3.68 17.75 3.67
CA GLY A 211 3.84 16.50 4.40
C GLY A 211 2.55 15.69 4.52
N ALA A 212 1.67 15.73 3.52
CA ALA A 212 0.38 15.04 3.57
C ALA A 212 0.52 13.52 3.42
N ASP A 213 1.52 13.03 2.70
CA ASP A 213 1.75 11.62 2.38
C ASP A 213 0.56 10.97 1.64
N PHE A 214 -0.07 11.74 0.74
CA PHE A 214 -1.30 11.34 0.04
C PHE A 214 -1.11 10.14 -0.91
N MET A 215 0.11 9.83 -1.29
CA MET A 215 0.44 8.65 -2.09
C MET A 215 0.64 7.38 -1.26
N GLU A 216 0.81 7.50 0.07
CA GLU A 216 1.14 6.37 0.95
C GLU A 216 -0.04 5.93 1.82
N THR A 217 -0.41 6.73 2.80
CA THR A 217 -1.33 6.30 3.88
C THR A 217 -2.43 7.29 4.19
N TRP A 218 -2.37 8.51 3.69
CA TRP A 218 -3.30 9.57 4.05
C TRP A 218 -4.63 9.45 3.31
N LEU A 219 -5.73 9.40 4.07
CA LEU A 219 -7.13 9.40 3.62
C LEU A 219 -7.44 8.34 2.55
N SER A 220 -7.25 8.64 1.26
CA SER A 220 -7.62 7.77 0.14
C SER A 220 -6.49 7.67 -0.89
N PRO A 221 -5.36 6.99 -0.58
CA PRO A 221 -4.15 7.05 -1.39
C PRO A 221 -4.34 6.52 -2.83
N VAL A 222 -5.20 5.51 -3.04
CA VAL A 222 -5.47 4.98 -4.39
C VAL A 222 -6.17 6.03 -5.27
N ALA A 223 -7.20 6.69 -4.74
CA ALA A 223 -7.92 7.76 -5.44
C ALA A 223 -6.99 8.93 -5.75
N PHE A 224 -6.16 9.32 -4.78
CA PHE A 224 -5.25 10.46 -4.93
C PHE A 224 -4.10 10.17 -5.89
N GLN A 225 -3.52 8.97 -5.89
CA GLN A 225 -2.53 8.57 -6.89
C GLN A 225 -3.12 8.58 -8.31
N GLY A 226 -4.34 8.08 -8.50
CA GLY A 226 -5.03 8.13 -9.79
C GLY A 226 -5.29 9.56 -10.25
N GLY A 227 -5.75 10.43 -9.34
CA GLY A 227 -5.94 11.86 -9.63
C GLY A 227 -4.62 12.57 -9.92
N PHE A 228 -3.57 12.32 -9.14
CA PHE A 228 -2.23 12.83 -9.37
C PHE A 228 -1.69 12.42 -10.73
N SER A 229 -1.74 11.15 -11.07
CA SER A 229 -1.28 10.63 -12.36
C SER A 229 -2.04 11.27 -13.55
N SER A 230 -3.33 11.56 -13.38
CA SER A 230 -4.12 12.23 -14.39
C SER A 230 -3.73 13.70 -14.60
N ALA A 231 -3.33 14.38 -13.52
CA ALA A 231 -2.93 15.80 -13.57
C ALA A 231 -1.45 15.99 -13.93
N HIS A 232 -0.55 15.17 -13.33
CA HIS A 232 0.90 15.30 -13.47
C HIS A 232 1.46 14.48 -14.65
N GLY A 233 0.76 13.42 -15.11
CA GLY A 233 1.19 12.63 -16.26
C GLY A 233 1.27 13.48 -17.54
N PHE A 234 2.41 13.43 -18.22
CA PHE A 234 2.57 14.10 -19.51
C PHE A 234 1.71 13.40 -20.58
N GLN A 235 1.02 14.19 -21.40
CA GLN A 235 0.26 13.69 -22.56
C GLN A 235 0.72 14.41 -23.81
N ALA A 236 1.22 13.66 -24.78
CA ALA A 236 1.60 14.20 -26.09
C ALA A 236 0.37 14.84 -26.77
N GLY A 237 0.58 15.97 -27.46
CA GLY A 237 -0.49 16.70 -28.17
C GLY A 237 -1.43 17.55 -27.30
N ARG A 238 -1.33 17.50 -25.99
CA ARG A 238 -1.88 18.54 -25.11
C ARG A 238 -0.90 19.72 -25.13
N ASP A 239 -1.42 20.96 -25.23
CA ASP A 239 -0.57 22.17 -25.10
C ASP A 239 0.29 22.10 -23.85
N ALA A 240 1.33 21.28 -23.86
CA ALA A 240 2.37 21.01 -22.89
C ALA A 240 2.00 21.30 -21.41
N GLN A 241 0.81 20.89 -20.98
CA GLN A 241 0.31 21.19 -19.63
C GLN A 241 0.28 19.94 -18.79
N MET A 242 1.31 19.75 -17.94
CA MET A 242 1.25 18.89 -16.76
C MET A 242 1.17 19.75 -15.50
N ALA A 243 0.54 19.26 -14.45
CA ALA A 243 0.55 19.94 -13.16
C ALA A 243 1.96 19.90 -12.55
N LYS A 244 2.50 21.04 -12.12
CA LYS A 244 3.73 21.06 -11.32
C LYS A 244 3.43 20.52 -9.93
N PHE A 245 4.31 19.67 -9.40
CA PHE A 245 4.21 19.10 -8.06
C PHE A 245 5.41 19.48 -7.19
N VAL A 246 5.14 20.13 -6.07
CA VAL A 246 6.15 20.48 -5.06
C VAL A 246 5.80 19.81 -3.73
N ALA A 247 6.75 19.05 -3.18
CA ALA A 247 6.64 18.44 -1.87
C ALA A 247 7.46 19.23 -0.83
N VAL A 248 6.78 19.63 0.24
CA VAL A 248 7.35 20.41 1.35
C VAL A 248 7.35 19.53 2.59
N SER A 249 8.49 19.00 2.99
CA SER A 249 8.59 18.08 4.14
C SER A 249 10.04 17.89 4.58
N PRO A 250 10.31 17.57 5.85
CA PRO A 250 11.68 17.33 6.33
C PRO A 250 12.29 16.01 5.88
N ARG A 251 11.46 15.07 5.38
CA ARG A 251 11.90 13.79 4.79
C ARG A 251 11.22 13.58 3.45
N MET A 252 11.91 12.88 2.56
CA MET A 252 11.37 12.48 1.27
C MET A 252 10.55 11.19 1.45
N SER A 253 9.23 11.30 1.39
CA SER A 253 8.30 10.17 1.27
C SER A 253 8.11 9.79 -0.20
N LEU A 254 7.14 8.93 -0.49
CA LEU A 254 6.75 8.62 -1.88
C LEU A 254 6.32 9.89 -2.66
N GLU A 255 5.79 10.90 -1.95
CA GLU A 255 5.54 12.21 -2.55
C GLU A 255 6.82 12.89 -3.00
N GLY A 256 7.83 12.96 -2.12
CA GLY A 256 9.11 13.56 -2.45
C GLY A 256 9.83 12.86 -3.60
N LEU A 257 9.68 11.52 -3.71
CA LEU A 257 10.19 10.76 -4.87
C LEU A 257 9.55 11.18 -6.20
N ASN A 258 8.29 11.62 -6.14
CA ASN A 258 7.51 11.98 -7.33
C ASN A 258 7.44 13.48 -7.59
N ALA A 259 7.92 14.30 -6.66
CA ALA A 259 7.92 15.75 -6.81
C ALA A 259 8.86 16.22 -7.92
N ASP A 260 8.44 17.28 -8.62
CA ASP A 260 9.34 18.04 -9.48
C ASP A 260 10.38 18.82 -8.66
N GLU A 261 9.97 19.19 -7.43
CA GLU A 261 10.84 19.90 -6.47
C GLU A 261 10.52 19.47 -5.04
N TRP A 262 11.52 19.03 -4.29
CA TRP A 262 11.41 18.72 -2.87
C TRP A 262 12.07 19.82 -2.02
N ILE A 263 11.29 20.43 -1.12
CA ILE A 263 11.70 21.48 -0.20
C ILE A 263 11.84 20.90 1.21
N ALA A 264 13.09 20.74 1.65
CA ALA A 264 13.41 20.18 2.96
C ALA A 264 13.28 21.24 4.07
N VAL A 265 12.09 21.38 4.67
CA VAL A 265 11.81 22.37 5.72
C VAL A 265 12.20 21.90 7.12
N VAL A 266 12.31 22.85 8.06
CA VAL A 266 12.42 22.55 9.49
C VAL A 266 11.07 21.93 9.97
N PRO A 267 11.08 20.77 10.69
CA PRO A 267 9.87 20.13 11.15
C PRO A 267 8.95 21.07 11.94
N GLY A 268 7.66 21.12 11.59
CA GLY A 268 6.64 21.96 12.22
C GLY A 268 6.64 23.43 11.74
N SER A 269 7.46 23.78 10.73
CA SER A 269 7.46 25.13 10.14
C SER A 269 6.66 25.23 8.82
N GLU A 270 6.05 24.16 8.36
CA GLU A 270 5.32 24.07 7.10
C GLU A 270 4.19 25.12 7.03
N GLY A 271 3.51 25.38 8.15
CA GLY A 271 2.46 26.40 8.23
C GLY A 271 2.96 27.83 8.06
N LEU A 272 4.19 28.12 8.54
CA LEU A 272 4.82 29.44 8.36
C LEU A 272 5.11 29.70 6.88
N LEU A 273 5.62 28.67 6.18
CA LEU A 273 5.85 28.73 4.74
C LEU A 273 4.52 28.96 3.99
N ALA A 274 3.46 28.24 4.33
CA ALA A 274 2.14 28.40 3.72
C ALA A 274 1.58 29.82 3.90
N LEU A 275 1.69 30.41 5.11
CA LEU A 275 1.25 31.78 5.37
C LEU A 275 2.10 32.82 4.61
N ALA A 276 3.42 32.59 4.50
CA ALA A 276 4.28 33.48 3.73
C ALA A 276 3.89 33.47 2.22
N MET A 277 3.59 32.30 1.68
CA MET A 277 3.08 32.19 0.31
C MET A 277 1.71 32.89 0.16
N ALA A 278 0.80 32.71 1.13
CA ALA A 278 -0.50 33.39 1.14
C ALA A 278 -0.35 34.94 1.21
N TYR A 279 0.66 35.45 1.95
CA TYR A 279 1.00 36.87 1.94
C TYR A 279 1.34 37.38 0.54
N VAL A 280 2.23 36.70 -0.16
CA VAL A 280 2.67 37.08 -1.51
C VAL A 280 1.49 37.10 -2.48
N ILE A 281 0.66 36.05 -2.45
CA ILE A 281 -0.53 35.95 -3.32
C ILE A 281 -1.55 37.07 -3.01
N GLN A 282 -1.81 37.36 -1.73
CA GLN A 282 -2.71 38.44 -1.33
C GLN A 282 -2.22 39.80 -1.84
N LYS A 283 -0.92 40.06 -1.77
CA LYS A 283 -0.31 41.33 -2.26
C LYS A 283 -0.30 41.44 -3.79
N SER A 284 -0.28 40.32 -4.51
CA SER A 284 -0.34 40.32 -5.99
C SER A 284 -1.73 40.60 -6.54
N GLY A 285 -2.77 40.65 -5.69
CA GLY A 285 -4.17 40.83 -6.08
C GLY A 285 -4.86 39.53 -6.52
N GLY A 286 -6.18 39.53 -6.55
CA GLY A 286 -6.97 38.34 -6.93
C GLY A 286 -7.48 37.47 -5.80
N ALA A 287 -7.12 37.77 -4.55
CA ALA A 287 -7.68 37.10 -3.39
C ALA A 287 -9.17 37.46 -3.20
N PRO A 288 -10.00 36.55 -2.61
CA PRO A 288 -11.39 36.84 -2.26
C PRO A 288 -11.52 38.09 -1.40
N GLY A 289 -12.61 38.89 -1.55
CA GLY A 289 -12.74 40.19 -0.92
C GLY A 289 -12.68 40.19 0.59
N ASP A 290 -13.12 39.13 1.27
CA ASP A 290 -13.05 38.96 2.73
C ASP A 290 -11.66 38.46 3.22
N ALA A 291 -10.74 38.10 2.32
CA ALA A 291 -9.36 37.77 2.67
C ALA A 291 -8.60 38.95 3.29
N GLY A 292 -9.10 40.19 3.16
CA GLY A 292 -8.59 41.36 3.87
C GLY A 292 -8.54 41.19 5.39
N ARG A 293 -9.40 40.39 5.98
CA ARG A 293 -9.40 40.02 7.41
C ARG A 293 -8.13 39.30 7.87
N LEU A 294 -7.37 38.73 6.94
CA LEU A 294 -6.12 38.01 7.21
C LEU A 294 -4.88 38.91 7.18
N SER A 295 -5.01 40.20 6.83
CA SER A 295 -3.88 41.07 6.54
C SER A 295 -2.88 41.17 7.68
N ASP A 296 -3.35 41.27 8.92
CA ASP A 296 -2.47 41.32 10.10
C ASP A 296 -1.74 40.02 10.36
N LEU A 297 -2.41 38.90 10.19
CA LEU A 297 -1.80 37.58 10.25
C LEU A 297 -0.70 37.42 9.18
N LEU A 298 -1.02 37.72 7.92
CA LEU A 298 -0.12 37.54 6.81
C LEU A 298 1.08 38.51 6.86
N ASN A 299 0.87 39.76 7.31
CA ASN A 299 1.97 40.74 7.50
C ASN A 299 3.03 40.27 8.53
N ARG A 300 2.66 39.46 9.52
CA ARG A 300 3.61 38.89 10.50
C ARG A 300 4.41 37.69 9.91
N HIS A 301 3.93 37.11 8.81
CA HIS A 301 4.53 35.92 8.18
C HIS A 301 5.08 36.21 6.77
N ARG A 302 5.66 37.42 6.55
CA ARG A 302 6.31 37.75 5.28
C ARG A 302 7.50 36.83 5.01
N PRO A 303 7.84 36.51 3.75
CA PRO A 303 8.95 35.64 3.39
C PRO A 303 10.25 35.89 4.18
N ALA A 304 10.71 37.16 4.23
CA ALA A 304 11.91 37.54 4.94
C ALA A 304 11.87 37.31 6.46
N LEU A 305 10.68 37.21 7.09
CA LEU A 305 10.55 36.97 8.53
C LEU A 305 10.48 35.48 8.88
N VAL A 306 10.18 34.59 7.93
CA VAL A 306 10.03 33.15 8.19
C VAL A 306 11.15 32.32 7.57
N ALA A 307 12.01 32.91 6.77
CA ALA A 307 13.08 32.22 6.07
C ALA A 307 13.98 31.39 7.02
N ASP A 308 14.48 31.98 8.08
CA ASP A 308 15.34 31.30 9.05
C ASP A 308 14.60 30.20 9.80
N ALA A 309 13.35 30.44 10.18
CA ALA A 309 12.53 29.48 10.91
C ALA A 309 12.12 28.26 10.05
N THR A 310 11.94 28.45 8.76
CA THR A 310 11.60 27.39 7.80
C THR A 310 12.83 26.71 7.22
N GLY A 311 13.99 27.41 7.20
CA GLY A 311 15.18 26.99 6.49
C GLY A 311 15.04 27.07 4.97
N VAL A 312 14.09 27.89 4.48
CA VAL A 312 13.83 28.15 3.06
C VAL A 312 14.02 29.62 2.78
N ASP A 313 14.85 29.97 1.81
CA ASP A 313 15.15 31.36 1.50
C ASP A 313 13.92 32.13 0.97
N ALA A 314 13.92 33.44 1.21
CA ALA A 314 12.77 34.28 0.89
C ALA A 314 12.44 34.32 -0.63
N GLN A 315 13.45 34.20 -1.50
CA GLN A 315 13.26 34.22 -2.97
C GLN A 315 12.55 32.94 -3.44
N THR A 316 12.94 31.79 -2.90
CA THR A 316 12.26 30.50 -3.14
C THR A 316 10.80 30.56 -2.68
N ILE A 317 10.53 31.12 -1.47
CA ILE A 317 9.16 31.29 -0.98
C ILE A 317 8.35 32.17 -1.92
N GLU A 318 8.89 33.28 -2.37
CA GLU A 318 8.21 34.19 -3.31
C GLU A 318 7.98 33.55 -4.69
N ARG A 319 8.94 32.78 -5.20
CA ARG A 319 8.80 32.05 -6.47
C ARG A 319 7.66 31.05 -6.39
N LEU A 320 7.67 30.17 -5.39
CA LEU A 320 6.62 29.15 -5.18
C LEU A 320 5.23 29.81 -5.04
N ALA A 321 5.15 30.93 -4.31
CA ALA A 321 3.90 31.66 -4.15
C ALA A 321 3.36 32.23 -5.46
N ARG A 322 4.22 32.83 -6.29
CA ARG A 322 3.83 33.36 -7.62
C ARG A 322 3.37 32.25 -8.56
N GLU A 323 4.12 31.13 -8.59
CA GLU A 323 3.78 29.97 -9.40
C GLU A 323 2.41 29.40 -8.98
N PHE A 324 2.20 29.14 -7.70
CA PHE A 324 0.95 28.57 -7.18
C PHE A 324 -0.23 29.51 -7.35
N GLY A 325 -0.06 30.81 -7.07
CA GLY A 325 -1.12 31.82 -7.21
C GLY A 325 -1.51 32.07 -8.68
N GLY A 326 -0.54 31.89 -9.60
CA GLY A 326 -0.75 32.02 -11.05
C GLY A 326 -1.44 30.82 -11.70
N ALA A 327 -1.41 29.68 -11.09
CA ALA A 327 -1.83 28.39 -11.70
C ALA A 327 -3.34 28.21 -11.90
N LYS A 328 -4.22 29.11 -11.42
CA LYS A 328 -5.70 29.08 -11.57
C LYS A 328 -6.28 27.65 -11.45
N GLY A 329 -6.27 27.08 -10.26
CA GLY A 329 -6.69 25.71 -9.99
C GLY A 329 -5.57 24.92 -9.29
N GLY A 330 -4.83 25.58 -8.42
CA GLY A 330 -3.88 24.93 -7.54
C GLY A 330 -4.59 24.05 -6.49
N LEU A 331 -3.85 23.13 -5.90
CA LEU A 331 -4.29 22.32 -4.77
C LEU A 331 -3.15 22.27 -3.75
N ALA A 332 -3.34 22.85 -2.57
CA ALA A 332 -2.44 22.66 -1.45
C ALA A 332 -3.08 21.70 -0.45
N VAL A 333 -2.33 20.70 0.00
CA VAL A 333 -2.76 19.73 1.00
C VAL A 333 -1.79 19.70 2.18
N ALA A 334 -2.35 19.53 3.38
CA ALA A 334 -1.58 19.28 4.60
C ALA A 334 -2.22 18.13 5.36
N GLY A 335 -1.40 17.26 5.88
CA GLY A 335 -1.89 16.07 6.57
C GLY A 335 -0.73 15.18 6.94
N GLY A 336 -0.97 13.87 7.01
CA GLY A 336 0.07 12.89 7.24
C GLY A 336 1.01 13.32 8.36
N MET A 337 2.28 13.42 8.05
CA MET A 337 3.35 13.82 8.99
C MET A 337 3.16 15.25 9.54
N ALA A 338 2.82 16.21 8.69
CA ALA A 338 2.68 17.61 9.13
C ALA A 338 1.49 17.83 10.08
N ALA A 339 0.44 17.02 9.96
CA ALA A 339 -0.69 17.06 10.90
C ALA A 339 -0.38 16.43 12.27
N GLN A 340 0.76 15.76 12.40
CA GLN A 340 1.14 15.01 13.60
C GLN A 340 2.17 15.73 14.49
N TYR A 341 2.52 16.97 14.16
CA TYR A 341 3.32 17.84 15.02
C TYR A 341 2.47 18.48 16.15
N PRO A 342 3.09 18.98 17.21
CA PRO A 342 2.39 19.69 18.27
C PRO A 342 1.50 20.84 17.77
N ASN A 343 1.88 21.50 16.69
CA ASN A 343 1.16 22.59 16.01
C ASN A 343 0.48 22.15 14.70
N GLY A 344 0.20 20.86 14.54
CA GLY A 344 -0.35 20.31 13.29
C GLY A 344 -1.69 20.92 12.86
N ALA A 345 -2.54 21.30 13.79
CA ALA A 345 -3.82 21.96 13.49
C ALA A 345 -3.62 23.36 12.88
N GLU A 346 -2.66 24.12 13.39
CA GLU A 346 -2.31 25.43 12.84
C GLU A 346 -1.67 25.30 11.45
N ILE A 347 -0.85 24.27 11.22
CA ILE A 347 -0.29 23.99 9.91
C ILE A 347 -1.40 23.73 8.88
N VAL A 348 -2.35 22.84 9.23
CA VAL A 348 -3.51 22.56 8.37
C VAL A 348 -4.33 23.82 8.11
N ALA A 349 -4.58 24.64 9.15
CA ALA A 349 -5.31 25.90 9.01
C ALA A 349 -4.57 26.89 8.08
N ALA A 350 -3.24 26.97 8.17
CA ALA A 350 -2.42 27.83 7.33
C ALA A 350 -2.48 27.42 5.84
N VAL A 351 -2.43 26.11 5.57
CA VAL A 351 -2.55 25.57 4.20
C VAL A 351 -3.98 25.78 3.66
N ASN A 352 -4.99 25.67 4.49
CA ASN A 352 -6.37 26.02 4.15
C ASN A 352 -6.53 27.51 3.80
N ILE A 353 -5.88 28.40 4.55
CA ILE A 353 -5.82 29.85 4.26
C ILE A 353 -5.11 30.08 2.92
N LEU A 354 -4.01 29.37 2.63
CA LEU A 354 -3.33 29.46 1.34
C LEU A 354 -4.29 29.07 0.18
N ASN A 355 -5.02 27.96 0.32
CA ASN A 355 -6.02 27.57 -0.69
C ASN A 355 -7.14 28.62 -0.84
N TYR A 356 -7.58 29.20 0.28
CA TYR A 356 -8.63 30.23 0.25
C TYR A 356 -8.17 31.48 -0.47
N VAL A 357 -6.99 32.00 -0.12
CA VAL A 357 -6.41 33.19 -0.75
C VAL A 357 -6.12 32.98 -2.24
N ALA A 358 -5.72 31.77 -2.64
CA ALA A 358 -5.51 31.38 -4.03
C ALA A 358 -6.81 31.05 -4.80
N GLY A 359 -7.98 31.08 -4.13
CA GLY A 359 -9.30 30.83 -4.76
C GLY A 359 -9.55 29.38 -5.17
N ASN A 360 -8.95 28.41 -4.48
CA ASN A 360 -9.04 26.96 -4.74
C ASN A 360 -10.22 26.28 -4.00
N VAL A 361 -10.74 26.90 -2.94
CA VAL A 361 -11.87 26.38 -2.16
C VAL A 361 -13.15 26.42 -3.00
N GLY A 362 -13.85 25.27 -3.05
CA GLY A 362 -15.00 25.05 -3.95
C GLY A 362 -14.61 24.58 -5.36
N LYS A 363 -13.30 24.51 -5.70
CA LYS A 363 -12.78 24.00 -6.97
C LYS A 363 -12.03 22.69 -6.77
N THR A 364 -10.83 22.75 -6.23
CA THR A 364 -9.98 21.57 -5.93
C THR A 364 -10.14 21.09 -4.49
N VAL A 365 -10.55 21.97 -3.54
CA VAL A 365 -10.95 21.62 -2.17
C VAL A 365 -12.46 21.72 -2.07
N LYS A 366 -13.17 20.60 -1.93
CA LYS A 366 -14.64 20.50 -2.06
C LYS A 366 -15.29 20.07 -0.74
N PHE A 367 -16.04 20.97 -0.13
CA PHE A 367 -16.94 20.65 0.98
C PHE A 367 -18.29 20.10 0.44
N GLY A 368 -19.09 19.42 1.30
CA GLY A 368 -20.32 18.73 0.88
C GLY A 368 -20.11 17.26 0.48
N ALA A 369 -18.92 16.92 0.00
CA ALA A 369 -18.49 15.55 -0.26
C ALA A 369 -17.49 15.07 0.80
N GLU A 370 -17.88 15.22 2.06
CA GLU A 370 -17.01 14.96 3.20
C GLU A 370 -16.60 13.49 3.30
N LEU A 371 -15.35 13.27 3.72
CA LEU A 371 -14.79 11.95 3.97
C LEU A 371 -15.20 11.46 5.36
N ALA A 372 -15.48 10.17 5.47
CA ALA A 372 -15.85 9.48 6.73
C ALA A 372 -14.78 9.61 7.83
N HIS A 373 -13.54 9.88 7.47
CA HIS A 373 -12.42 10.11 8.39
C HIS A 373 -12.73 11.22 9.41
N GLY A 374 -13.61 12.15 9.07
CA GLY A 374 -14.13 13.17 10.00
C GLY A 374 -14.95 12.62 11.18
N GLN A 375 -15.39 11.35 11.11
CA GLN A 375 -16.16 10.68 12.16
C GLN A 375 -15.29 9.90 13.15
N ALA A 376 -13.97 9.83 12.94
CA ALA A 376 -13.05 9.19 13.89
C ALA A 376 -13.12 9.86 15.26
N GLY A 377 -13.07 9.09 16.34
CA GLY A 377 -12.93 9.59 17.69
C GLY A 377 -11.60 10.34 17.87
N SER A 378 -11.47 11.11 18.92
CA SER A 378 -10.21 11.79 19.24
C SER A 378 -9.35 10.94 20.17
N TYR A 379 -8.03 11.12 20.07
CA TYR A 379 -7.10 10.49 21.01
C TYR A 379 -7.39 10.90 22.47
N ARG A 380 -7.88 12.14 22.70
CA ARG A 380 -8.35 12.60 24.01
C ARG A 380 -9.51 11.77 24.55
N GLU A 381 -10.44 11.33 23.70
CA GLU A 381 -11.54 10.45 24.13
C GLU A 381 -11.02 9.09 24.61
N LEU A 382 -10.02 8.54 23.91
CA LEU A 382 -9.36 7.31 24.35
C LEU A 382 -8.59 7.49 25.65
N THR A 383 -7.80 8.56 25.79
CA THR A 383 -7.04 8.82 27.04
C THR A 383 -7.98 9.11 28.22
N ALA A 384 -9.13 9.78 27.99
CA ALA A 384 -10.18 9.92 29.00
C ALA A 384 -10.79 8.57 29.41
N LEU A 385 -11.03 7.68 28.43
CA LEU A 385 -11.46 6.31 28.74
C LEU A 385 -10.40 5.55 29.55
N MET A 386 -9.11 5.68 29.20
CA MET A 386 -8.02 5.07 29.97
C MET A 386 -7.98 5.58 31.42
N ALA A 387 -8.18 6.88 31.65
CA ALA A 387 -8.29 7.45 32.99
C ALA A 387 -9.49 6.88 33.77
N ASP A 388 -10.64 6.70 33.13
CA ASP A 388 -11.82 6.07 33.75
C ASP A 388 -11.58 4.57 34.05
N MET A 389 -10.88 3.85 33.18
CA MET A 389 -10.46 2.46 33.43
C MET A 389 -9.53 2.38 34.65
N ALA A 390 -8.50 3.23 34.70
CA ALA A 390 -7.55 3.28 35.80
C ALA A 390 -8.23 3.66 37.15
N ALA A 391 -9.29 4.48 37.10
CA ALA A 391 -10.11 4.87 38.26
C ALA A 391 -11.19 3.82 38.65
N GLY A 392 -11.24 2.64 37.97
CA GLY A 392 -12.22 1.59 38.23
C GLY A 392 -13.68 1.93 37.87
N LYS A 393 -13.89 2.92 36.99
CA LYS A 393 -15.22 3.34 36.51
C LYS A 393 -15.74 2.52 35.34
N VAL A 394 -14.93 1.63 34.77
CA VAL A 394 -15.28 0.74 33.65
C VAL A 394 -15.31 -0.68 34.16
N ALA A 395 -16.48 -1.32 34.15
CA ALA A 395 -16.67 -2.69 34.58
C ALA A 395 -16.50 -3.70 33.42
N VAL A 396 -16.82 -3.31 32.19
CA VAL A 396 -16.68 -4.11 30.98
C VAL A 396 -16.07 -3.27 29.87
N LEU A 397 -14.97 -3.80 29.29
CA LEU A 397 -14.33 -3.26 28.09
C LEU A 397 -14.50 -4.25 26.94
N ILE A 398 -15.00 -3.79 25.80
CA ILE A 398 -15.15 -4.57 24.56
C ILE A 398 -14.28 -3.92 23.49
N THR A 399 -13.58 -4.71 22.67
CA THR A 399 -12.75 -4.21 21.56
C THR A 399 -13.05 -4.95 20.27
N HIS A 400 -13.01 -4.24 19.13
CA HIS A 400 -13.15 -4.79 17.79
C HIS A 400 -12.37 -3.95 16.77
N GLY A 401 -11.53 -4.57 15.95
CA GLY A 401 -10.82 -3.90 14.85
C GLY A 401 -9.86 -2.78 15.28
N ALA A 402 -9.38 -2.80 16.53
CA ALA A 402 -8.44 -1.84 17.08
C ALA A 402 -7.45 -2.53 18.03
N ASN A 403 -6.17 -2.15 17.97
CA ASN A 403 -5.12 -2.71 18.83
C ASN A 403 -4.41 -1.61 19.66
N PRO A 404 -5.13 -0.99 20.62
CA PRO A 404 -4.54 0.08 21.44
C PRO A 404 -3.44 -0.42 22.40
N ALA A 405 -3.38 -1.70 22.76
CA ALA A 405 -2.29 -2.23 23.59
C ALA A 405 -0.94 -2.21 22.86
N TYR A 406 -0.92 -2.33 21.53
CA TYR A 406 0.27 -2.18 20.70
C TYR A 406 0.63 -0.70 20.47
N SER A 407 -0.39 0.12 20.18
CA SER A 407 -0.16 1.47 19.68
C SER A 407 -0.18 2.57 20.72
N VAL A 408 -0.63 2.32 21.98
CA VAL A 408 -0.82 3.36 23.01
C VAL A 408 -0.12 2.99 24.31
N GLY A 409 0.91 3.75 24.66
CA GLY A 409 1.60 3.60 25.94
C GLY A 409 0.65 3.72 27.14
N GLY A 410 0.76 2.77 28.10
CA GLY A 410 -0.06 2.75 29.31
C GLY A 410 -1.46 2.14 29.14
N PHE A 411 -1.92 1.82 27.93
CA PHE A 411 -3.24 1.21 27.71
C PHE A 411 -3.39 -0.12 28.45
N THR A 412 -2.42 -1.02 28.33
CA THR A 412 -2.43 -2.34 29.01
C THR A 412 -2.56 -2.20 30.53
N ALA A 413 -1.86 -1.22 31.12
CA ALA A 413 -1.93 -0.96 32.56
C ALA A 413 -3.32 -0.45 32.99
N ALA A 414 -3.93 0.45 32.20
CA ALA A 414 -5.28 0.95 32.44
C ALA A 414 -6.34 -0.14 32.23
N ALA A 415 -6.26 -0.90 31.13
CA ALA A 415 -7.17 -1.99 30.82
C ALA A 415 -7.09 -3.14 31.87
N GLY A 416 -5.91 -3.37 32.44
CA GLY A 416 -5.71 -4.34 33.53
C GLY A 416 -6.50 -4.04 34.82
N LYS A 417 -7.04 -2.80 34.96
CA LYS A 417 -7.96 -2.43 36.07
C LYS A 417 -9.43 -2.73 35.75
N VAL A 418 -9.76 -3.07 34.52
CA VAL A 418 -11.13 -3.40 34.12
C VAL A 418 -11.44 -4.86 34.52
N PRO A 419 -12.51 -5.13 35.26
CA PRO A 419 -12.84 -6.46 35.76
C PRO A 419 -13.12 -7.50 34.67
N PHE A 420 -13.60 -7.08 33.51
CA PHE A 420 -13.91 -7.99 32.40
C PHE A 420 -13.65 -7.34 31.04
N ARG A 421 -12.76 -7.96 30.27
CA ARG A 421 -12.31 -7.49 28.95
C ARG A 421 -12.68 -8.51 27.88
N VAL A 422 -13.22 -8.05 26.77
CA VAL A 422 -13.67 -8.86 25.65
C VAL A 422 -13.03 -8.35 24.37
N ALA A 423 -12.49 -9.21 23.55
CA ALA A 423 -11.99 -8.87 22.22
C ALA A 423 -12.69 -9.70 21.14
N PHE A 424 -13.24 -9.01 20.12
CA PHE A 424 -13.57 -9.63 18.85
C PHE A 424 -12.34 -9.49 17.96
N ALA A 425 -11.75 -10.61 17.56
CA ALA A 425 -10.50 -10.60 16.82
C ALA A 425 -10.40 -11.74 15.80
N THR A 426 -9.81 -11.49 14.66
CA THR A 426 -9.46 -12.54 13.68
C THR A 426 -8.17 -13.24 14.09
N MET A 427 -7.28 -12.52 14.80
CA MET A 427 -5.98 -13.00 15.29
C MET A 427 -5.74 -12.54 16.73
N LEU A 428 -4.86 -13.22 17.42
CA LEU A 428 -4.47 -12.85 18.78
C LEU A 428 -3.41 -11.73 18.70
N ASP A 429 -3.88 -10.48 18.75
CA ASP A 429 -3.03 -9.29 18.87
C ASP A 429 -2.77 -8.93 20.36
N GLU A 430 -2.00 -7.85 20.62
CA GLU A 430 -1.65 -7.43 21.99
C GLU A 430 -2.89 -7.10 22.83
N THR A 431 -3.92 -6.52 22.22
CA THR A 431 -5.17 -6.16 22.91
C THR A 431 -6.01 -7.42 23.21
N ALA A 432 -6.11 -8.32 22.24
CA ALA A 432 -6.85 -9.57 22.39
C ALA A 432 -6.17 -10.52 23.38
N SER A 433 -4.81 -10.56 23.41
CA SER A 433 -4.06 -11.40 24.33
C SER A 433 -4.29 -11.03 25.81
N GLU A 434 -4.61 -9.77 26.08
CA GLU A 434 -4.93 -9.27 27.41
C GLU A 434 -6.42 -9.45 27.79
N ALA A 435 -7.29 -9.83 26.86
CA ALA A 435 -8.71 -10.00 27.12
C ALA A 435 -9.00 -11.23 28.00
N ASP A 436 -10.10 -11.19 28.78
CA ASP A 436 -10.60 -12.28 29.59
C ASP A 436 -11.50 -13.22 28.76
N LEU A 437 -12.06 -12.71 27.65
CA LEU A 437 -12.84 -13.43 26.68
C LEU A 437 -12.44 -12.98 25.26
N VAL A 438 -12.01 -13.90 24.42
CA VAL A 438 -11.65 -13.67 23.02
C VAL A 438 -12.64 -14.40 22.12
N LEU A 439 -13.29 -13.67 21.22
CA LEU A 439 -14.30 -14.18 20.31
C LEU A 439 -13.73 -14.13 18.88
N PRO A 440 -13.62 -15.30 18.19
CA PRO A 440 -13.10 -15.35 16.84
C PRO A 440 -14.06 -14.67 15.87
N ASP A 441 -13.59 -13.59 15.24
CA ASP A 441 -14.34 -12.86 14.22
C ASP A 441 -14.10 -13.41 12.82
N LEU A 442 -15.05 -13.22 11.93
CA LEU A 442 -14.92 -13.51 10.52
C LEU A 442 -14.06 -12.47 9.82
N HIS A 443 -13.30 -12.90 8.81
CA HIS A 443 -12.60 -11.98 7.93
C HIS A 443 -13.62 -11.17 7.07
N PRO A 444 -13.36 -9.93 6.69
CA PRO A 444 -14.28 -9.13 5.87
C PRO A 444 -14.77 -9.80 4.58
N LEU A 445 -13.99 -10.71 3.98
CA LEU A 445 -14.37 -11.48 2.79
C LEU A 445 -15.29 -12.68 3.10
N GLU A 446 -15.60 -12.94 4.35
CA GLU A 446 -16.45 -14.06 4.82
C GLU A 446 -17.78 -13.59 5.41
N GLN A 447 -18.02 -12.27 5.51
CA GLN A 447 -19.21 -11.73 6.18
C GLN A 447 -19.81 -10.53 5.45
N TRP A 448 -21.11 -10.31 5.68
CA TRP A 448 -21.82 -9.13 5.22
C TRP A 448 -21.47 -7.91 6.06
N GLY A 449 -21.47 -6.74 5.39
CA GLY A 449 -21.24 -5.44 5.98
C GLY A 449 -21.41 -4.33 4.96
N ASP A 450 -21.02 -3.13 5.34
CA ASP A 450 -21.02 -1.94 4.49
C ASP A 450 -19.94 -0.94 4.94
N SER A 451 -19.74 0.07 4.12
CA SER A 451 -18.92 1.23 4.45
C SER A 451 -19.46 2.48 3.76
N ARG A 452 -19.34 3.62 4.43
CA ARG A 452 -19.73 4.94 3.92
C ARG A 452 -18.49 5.84 3.86
N PRO A 453 -17.51 5.55 2.97
CA PRO A 453 -16.20 6.21 2.98
C PRO A 453 -16.24 7.69 2.64
N ARG A 454 -17.27 8.12 1.91
CA ARG A 454 -17.52 9.52 1.52
C ARG A 454 -19.03 9.75 1.42
N ALA A 455 -19.47 10.98 1.66
CA ALA A 455 -20.87 11.36 1.46
C ALA A 455 -21.34 10.99 0.05
N GLY A 456 -22.54 10.43 -0.05
CA GLY A 456 -23.13 9.92 -1.32
C GLY A 456 -22.67 8.52 -1.75
N ILE A 457 -21.73 7.89 -1.05
CA ILE A 457 -21.24 6.53 -1.35
C ILE A 457 -21.66 5.56 -0.25
N PHE A 458 -22.33 4.50 -0.65
CA PHE A 458 -22.69 3.38 0.19
C PHE A 458 -22.04 2.11 -0.40
N ALA A 459 -20.84 1.77 0.05
CA ALA A 459 -20.08 0.63 -0.41
C ALA A 459 -20.53 -0.63 0.34
N LEU A 460 -20.90 -1.69 -0.39
CA LEU A 460 -21.37 -2.93 0.18
C LEU A 460 -20.23 -3.93 0.34
N GLN A 461 -20.15 -4.56 1.48
CA GLN A 461 -19.28 -5.68 1.76
C GLN A 461 -20.14 -6.96 1.72
N GLN A 462 -19.89 -7.83 0.73
CA GLN A 462 -20.51 -9.15 0.67
C GLN A 462 -19.46 -10.24 0.85
N PRO A 463 -19.81 -11.40 1.45
CA PRO A 463 -18.90 -12.52 1.53
C PRO A 463 -18.60 -13.07 0.14
N ALA A 464 -17.35 -13.43 -0.12
CA ALA A 464 -16.90 -14.04 -1.36
C ALA A 464 -16.78 -15.57 -1.24
N MET A 465 -16.79 -16.10 -0.02
CA MET A 465 -16.68 -17.53 0.26
C MET A 465 -17.25 -17.88 1.64
N GLN A 466 -17.39 -19.16 1.91
CA GLN A 466 -17.70 -19.66 3.25
C GLN A 466 -16.52 -19.41 4.21
N PRO A 467 -16.77 -19.29 5.52
CA PRO A 467 -15.71 -19.10 6.50
C PRO A 467 -14.64 -20.19 6.44
N VAL A 468 -13.36 -19.77 6.35
CA VAL A 468 -12.19 -20.67 6.47
C VAL A 468 -12.18 -21.34 7.84
N GLN A 469 -12.49 -20.55 8.88
CA GLN A 469 -12.63 -21.05 10.25
C GLN A 469 -14.10 -21.25 10.57
N SER A 470 -14.57 -22.50 10.45
CA SER A 470 -15.98 -22.86 10.51
C SER A 470 -16.69 -22.52 11.84
N ASN A 471 -15.93 -22.33 12.92
CA ASN A 471 -16.47 -21.97 14.23
C ASN A 471 -16.30 -20.48 14.58
N ALA A 472 -15.79 -19.63 13.66
CA ALA A 472 -15.80 -18.18 13.82
C ALA A 472 -17.21 -17.61 13.53
N ARG A 473 -17.55 -16.46 14.13
CA ARG A 473 -18.84 -15.78 13.91
C ARG A 473 -18.60 -14.29 13.72
N GLY A 474 -19.35 -13.67 12.79
CA GLY A 474 -19.27 -12.24 12.55
C GLY A 474 -19.64 -11.43 13.79
N ALA A 475 -18.78 -10.46 14.13
CA ALA A 475 -19.07 -9.54 15.24
C ALA A 475 -20.42 -8.84 15.09
N GLY A 476 -20.83 -8.53 13.85
CA GLY A 476 -22.15 -7.94 13.57
C GLY A 476 -23.32 -8.80 14.02
N ASP A 477 -23.29 -10.11 13.76
CA ASP A 477 -24.35 -11.04 14.18
C ASP A 477 -24.39 -11.20 15.71
N VAL A 478 -23.20 -11.29 16.34
CA VAL A 478 -23.08 -11.41 17.80
C VAL A 478 -23.63 -10.17 18.49
N VAL A 479 -23.24 -8.97 18.03
CA VAL A 479 -23.71 -7.69 18.61
C VAL A 479 -25.21 -7.48 18.34
N ALA A 480 -25.71 -7.85 17.14
CA ALA A 480 -27.15 -7.79 16.83
C ALA A 480 -27.97 -8.67 17.80
N SER A 481 -27.50 -9.89 18.07
CA SER A 481 -28.13 -10.79 19.06
C SER A 481 -28.13 -10.19 20.46
N LEU A 482 -27.01 -9.63 20.91
CA LEU A 482 -26.90 -8.96 22.25
C LEU A 482 -27.79 -7.74 22.36
N ALA A 483 -27.97 -6.99 21.26
CA ALA A 483 -28.86 -5.85 21.17
C ALA A 483 -30.35 -6.24 21.01
N GLY A 484 -30.69 -7.55 21.01
CA GLY A 484 -32.05 -8.06 20.87
C GLY A 484 -32.65 -7.83 19.49
N LYS A 485 -31.83 -7.69 18.44
CA LYS A 485 -32.30 -7.58 17.05
C LYS A 485 -32.73 -8.96 16.55
N THR A 486 -33.79 -9.01 15.77
CA THR A 486 -34.26 -10.22 15.07
C THR A 486 -33.60 -10.30 13.69
N GLY A 487 -33.25 -11.51 13.24
CA GLY A 487 -32.58 -11.76 11.96
C GLY A 487 -31.05 -11.65 12.06
N THR A 488 -30.42 -11.68 10.90
CA THR A 488 -28.96 -11.64 10.74
C THR A 488 -28.45 -10.21 10.63
N PHE A 489 -27.15 -10.01 10.73
CA PHE A 489 -26.54 -8.70 10.48
C PHE A 489 -26.73 -8.26 9.01
N LYS A 490 -26.81 -9.21 8.04
CA LYS A 490 -27.22 -8.91 6.66
C LYS A 490 -28.59 -8.22 6.61
N ASP A 491 -29.57 -8.75 7.34
CA ASP A 491 -30.93 -8.19 7.38
C ASP A 491 -30.90 -6.77 7.97
N TYR A 492 -30.08 -6.54 8.99
CA TYR A 492 -29.87 -5.22 9.57
C TYR A 492 -29.25 -4.22 8.57
N VAL A 493 -28.19 -4.62 7.84
CA VAL A 493 -27.58 -3.82 6.78
C VAL A 493 -28.59 -3.50 5.71
N GLN A 494 -29.36 -4.48 5.26
CA GLN A 494 -30.39 -4.31 4.24
C GLN A 494 -31.51 -3.37 4.69
N ALA A 495 -31.93 -3.45 5.95
CA ALA A 495 -32.93 -2.53 6.52
C ALA A 495 -32.43 -1.08 6.65
N LYS A 496 -31.11 -0.88 6.88
CA LYS A 496 -30.47 0.45 6.89
C LYS A 496 -30.15 0.99 5.51
N TRP A 497 -30.26 0.15 4.49
CA TRP A 497 -29.94 0.50 3.10
C TRP A 497 -30.84 1.63 2.60
N LYS A 498 -30.23 2.73 2.19
CA LYS A 498 -30.91 3.87 1.56
C LYS A 498 -30.34 4.04 0.16
N ALA A 499 -30.88 3.30 -0.79
CA ALA A 499 -30.48 3.40 -2.18
C ALA A 499 -30.72 4.82 -2.75
N PRO A 500 -29.80 5.36 -3.59
CA PRO A 500 -30.13 6.45 -4.49
C PRO A 500 -31.33 6.04 -5.37
N LYS A 501 -32.12 7.01 -5.83
CA LYS A 501 -33.30 6.74 -6.67
C LYS A 501 -32.95 5.79 -7.83
N GLY A 502 -33.64 4.67 -7.93
CA GLY A 502 -33.55 3.74 -9.05
C GLY A 502 -32.55 2.59 -8.89
N GLN A 503 -31.81 2.49 -7.77
CA GLN A 503 -30.93 1.35 -7.51
C GLN A 503 -31.58 0.37 -6.56
N SER A 504 -31.63 -0.91 -6.94
CA SER A 504 -32.13 -2.00 -6.11
C SER A 504 -31.02 -2.60 -5.23
N TRP A 505 -31.40 -3.40 -4.23
CA TRP A 505 -30.44 -4.20 -3.46
C TRP A 505 -29.64 -5.16 -4.35
N ALA A 506 -30.28 -5.78 -5.35
CA ALA A 506 -29.63 -6.68 -6.29
C ALA A 506 -28.54 -5.94 -7.11
N ASP A 507 -28.86 -4.74 -7.60
CA ASP A 507 -27.87 -3.89 -8.31
C ASP A 507 -26.68 -3.57 -7.40
N ALA A 508 -26.93 -3.28 -6.13
CA ALA A 508 -25.86 -2.98 -5.19
C ALA A 508 -24.98 -4.21 -4.89
N VAL A 509 -25.57 -5.40 -4.79
CA VAL A 509 -24.81 -6.65 -4.65
C VAL A 509 -23.95 -6.89 -5.89
N GLN A 510 -24.49 -6.68 -7.07
CA GLN A 510 -23.79 -6.87 -8.33
C GLN A 510 -22.62 -5.87 -8.53
N HIS A 511 -22.82 -4.59 -8.17
CA HIS A 511 -21.86 -3.52 -8.40
C HIS A 511 -20.96 -3.21 -7.18
N GLY A 512 -21.23 -3.85 -6.02
CA GLY A 512 -20.47 -3.62 -4.77
C GLY A 512 -20.90 -2.36 -4.02
N GLY A 513 -22.12 -1.85 -4.28
CA GLY A 513 -22.61 -0.68 -3.55
C GLY A 513 -23.59 0.17 -4.36
N ALA A 514 -24.03 1.25 -3.74
CA ALA A 514 -24.78 2.33 -4.38
C ALA A 514 -23.96 3.62 -4.36
N PHE A 515 -23.82 4.20 -5.53
CA PHE A 515 -22.90 5.31 -5.77
C PHE A 515 -23.70 6.52 -6.29
N GLY A 516 -23.72 7.58 -5.50
CA GLY A 516 -24.33 8.86 -5.84
C GLY A 516 -23.33 9.99 -5.74
N ASP A 517 -23.63 11.10 -6.40
CA ASP A 517 -22.86 12.33 -6.28
C ASP A 517 -23.21 13.04 -4.97
N ALA A 518 -22.18 13.51 -4.27
CA ALA A 518 -22.38 14.44 -3.17
C ALA A 518 -22.35 15.88 -3.70
N PRO A 519 -23.17 16.78 -3.20
CA PRO A 519 -23.14 18.19 -3.60
C PRO A 519 -21.77 18.78 -3.24
N SER A 520 -21.15 19.48 -4.18
CA SER A 520 -19.94 20.26 -3.90
C SER A 520 -20.35 21.63 -3.39
N ALA A 521 -19.83 22.01 -2.22
CA ALA A 521 -20.05 23.31 -1.62
C ALA A 521 -18.71 24.04 -1.42
N GLY A 522 -18.72 25.36 -1.57
CA GLY A 522 -17.68 26.25 -1.09
C GLY A 522 -17.91 26.55 0.40
N THR A 523 -16.89 27.09 1.05
CA THR A 523 -17.00 27.57 2.42
C THR A 523 -16.37 28.96 2.57
N ARG A 524 -16.65 29.65 3.65
CA ARG A 524 -16.13 30.99 3.97
C ARG A 524 -15.13 30.93 5.10
N LEU A 525 -14.30 31.97 5.22
CA LEU A 525 -13.38 32.10 6.35
C LEU A 525 -14.12 32.11 7.70
N GLY A 526 -13.65 31.27 8.63
CA GLY A 526 -14.10 31.24 10.00
C GLY A 526 -13.67 32.48 10.82
N GLY A 527 -14.28 32.66 11.96
CA GLY A 527 -13.93 33.75 12.88
C GLY A 527 -12.54 33.63 13.51
N ASP A 528 -12.01 32.40 13.58
CA ASP A 528 -10.71 32.09 14.20
C ASP A 528 -9.53 32.13 13.22
N ALA A 529 -9.79 32.15 11.92
CA ALA A 529 -8.73 32.13 10.88
C ALA A 529 -7.67 33.23 11.08
N PRO A 530 -7.99 34.50 11.47
CA PRO A 530 -6.97 35.51 11.74
C PRO A 530 -6.16 35.30 13.00
N LYS A 531 -6.52 34.35 13.84
CA LYS A 531 -5.92 34.14 15.20
C LYS A 531 -4.92 32.99 15.23
N ILE A 532 -4.80 32.20 14.16
CA ILE A 532 -3.81 31.11 14.10
C ILE A 532 -2.40 31.67 14.26
N PHE A 533 -1.50 30.94 14.86
CA PHE A 533 -0.14 31.40 15.19
C PHE A 533 -0.10 32.77 15.85
N ALA A 534 -1.00 33.05 16.81
CA ALA A 534 -1.09 34.34 17.50
C ALA A 534 0.17 34.65 18.32
N GLY A 535 0.99 33.65 18.64
CA GLY A 535 2.32 33.82 19.28
C GLY A 535 3.43 34.11 18.29
N ALA A 536 4.68 34.21 18.78
CA ALA A 536 5.84 34.31 17.91
C ALA A 536 5.95 33.06 17.01
N PRO A 537 6.33 33.21 15.73
CA PRO A 537 6.52 32.08 14.84
C PRO A 537 7.70 31.23 15.35
N ALA A 538 7.36 30.06 15.89
CA ALA A 538 8.33 29.08 16.33
C ALA A 538 8.11 27.79 15.59
N ALA A 539 9.19 27.16 15.11
CA ALA A 539 9.12 25.77 14.71
C ALA A 539 8.76 24.90 15.93
N ALA A 540 7.83 23.98 15.76
CA ALA A 540 7.32 23.17 16.88
C ALA A 540 8.37 22.25 17.50
N LEU A 541 9.44 21.95 16.75
CA LEU A 541 10.56 21.10 17.16
C LEU A 541 11.88 21.84 16.88
N ALA A 542 12.41 22.51 17.89
CA ALA A 542 13.74 23.11 17.84
C ALA A 542 14.69 22.24 18.68
N PRO A 543 15.52 21.39 18.08
CA PRO A 543 16.46 20.54 18.80
C PRO A 543 17.54 21.40 19.47
N GLY A 544 17.86 21.09 20.72
CA GLY A 544 19.00 21.63 21.45
C GLY A 544 20.33 21.01 21.00
N LYS A 545 21.40 21.34 21.72
CA LYS A 545 22.70 20.70 21.49
C LYS A 545 22.58 19.19 21.75
N ASP A 546 23.04 18.38 20.81
CA ASP A 546 23.00 16.91 20.85
C ASP A 546 21.58 16.30 20.91
N GLU A 547 20.58 17.07 20.49
CA GLU A 547 19.21 16.58 20.29
C GLU A 547 18.83 16.59 18.81
N TYR A 548 17.92 15.71 18.45
CA TYR A 548 17.44 15.50 17.09
C TYR A 548 15.92 15.47 17.09
N ALA A 549 15.29 16.03 16.06
CA ALA A 549 13.86 15.89 15.87
C ALA A 549 13.57 14.48 15.32
N LEU A 550 12.97 13.61 16.14
CA LEU A 550 12.53 12.28 15.71
C LEU A 550 11.09 12.36 15.23
N ILE A 551 10.83 11.91 14.01
CA ILE A 551 9.52 11.80 13.39
C ILE A 551 9.17 10.32 13.27
N VAL A 552 8.04 9.92 13.84
CA VAL A 552 7.45 8.59 13.66
C VAL A 552 6.33 8.69 12.63
N TYR A 553 6.37 7.85 11.59
CA TYR A 553 5.42 7.92 10.49
C TYR A 553 4.82 6.53 10.16
N PRO A 554 3.60 6.47 9.58
CA PRO A 554 3.00 5.19 9.20
C PRO A 554 3.80 4.51 8.10
N HIS A 555 4.12 3.23 8.28
CA HIS A 555 4.81 2.45 7.24
C HIS A 555 3.90 2.28 6.02
N TYR A 556 4.42 2.49 4.82
CA TYR A 556 3.67 2.38 3.57
C TYR A 556 2.85 1.08 3.45
N ALA A 557 3.47 -0.09 3.70
CA ALA A 557 2.83 -1.39 3.59
C ALA A 557 2.18 -1.85 4.90
N LEU A 558 2.89 -1.75 6.03
CA LEU A 558 2.42 -2.27 7.33
C LEU A 558 1.44 -1.32 8.04
N TYR A 559 1.39 -0.06 7.63
CA TYR A 559 0.55 1.01 8.17
C TYR A 559 0.84 1.25 9.66
N ASP A 560 -0.14 1.03 10.51
CA ASP A 560 -0.06 1.13 11.98
C ASP A 560 0.28 -0.21 12.67
N GLY A 561 0.72 -1.21 11.91
CA GLY A 561 0.98 -2.58 12.36
C GLY A 561 -0.05 -3.60 11.89
N ARG A 562 -1.28 -3.18 11.51
CA ARG A 562 -2.34 -4.10 11.06
C ARG A 562 -2.00 -4.90 9.78
N GLY A 563 -0.97 -4.51 9.05
CA GLY A 563 -0.46 -5.22 7.87
C GLY A 563 0.68 -6.18 8.18
N ALA A 564 1.21 -6.21 9.42
CA ALA A 564 2.41 -6.95 9.78
C ALA A 564 2.23 -8.48 9.78
N ASP A 565 1.00 -8.96 9.86
CA ASP A 565 0.61 -10.37 9.79
C ASP A 565 0.66 -10.96 8.36
N LYS A 566 0.95 -10.14 7.34
CA LYS A 566 0.90 -10.50 5.92
C LYS A 566 2.31 -10.59 5.34
N PRO A 567 2.81 -11.78 5.01
CA PRO A 567 4.18 -11.95 4.50
C PRO A 567 4.46 -11.20 3.19
N TRP A 568 3.48 -11.00 2.29
CA TRP A 568 3.68 -10.15 1.11
C TRP A 568 3.99 -8.71 1.48
N LEU A 569 3.38 -8.16 2.55
CA LEU A 569 3.63 -6.79 2.99
C LEU A 569 4.95 -6.66 3.77
N GLN A 570 5.36 -7.69 4.51
CA GLN A 570 6.65 -7.77 5.18
C GLN A 570 7.81 -7.82 4.17
N GLU A 571 7.63 -8.56 3.07
CA GLU A 571 8.64 -8.73 2.02
C GLU A 571 8.51 -7.69 0.89
N LEU A 572 7.54 -6.77 0.97
CA LEU A 572 7.44 -5.68 0.02
C LEU A 572 8.50 -4.61 0.31
N PRO A 573 9.42 -4.34 -0.61
CA PRO A 573 10.42 -3.29 -0.41
C PRO A 573 9.74 -1.94 -0.18
N HIS A 574 10.12 -1.28 0.90
CA HIS A 574 9.63 0.07 1.16
C HIS A 574 9.99 1.01 -0.01
N PRO A 575 9.07 1.83 -0.52
CA PRO A 575 9.30 2.62 -1.74
C PRO A 575 10.56 3.48 -1.73
N VAL A 576 10.90 4.08 -0.58
CA VAL A 576 12.06 4.97 -0.45
C VAL A 576 13.32 4.22 -0.01
N SER A 577 13.27 3.46 1.10
CA SER A 577 14.45 2.80 1.68
C SER A 577 14.83 1.47 1.03
N LYS A 578 13.88 0.80 0.35
CA LYS A 578 14.01 -0.58 -0.17
C LYS A 578 14.20 -1.65 0.91
N ILE A 579 14.03 -1.30 2.19
CA ILE A 579 14.15 -2.21 3.32
C ILE A 579 12.87 -3.06 3.45
N MET A 580 13.04 -4.31 3.82
CA MET A 580 11.99 -5.31 4.05
C MET A 580 12.18 -5.96 5.42
N TRP A 581 11.11 -6.46 6.04
CA TRP A 581 11.13 -7.26 7.27
C TRP A 581 11.64 -6.57 8.54
N GLN A 582 12.24 -5.38 8.43
CA GLN A 582 12.98 -4.70 9.52
C GLN A 582 12.41 -3.33 9.83
N SER A 583 12.69 -2.82 11.03
CA SER A 583 12.64 -1.39 11.36
C SER A 583 13.98 -0.72 11.03
N TRP A 584 13.93 0.57 10.79
CA TRP A 584 15.13 1.41 10.57
C TRP A 584 14.88 2.82 11.09
N VAL A 585 15.96 3.55 11.28
CA VAL A 585 15.91 5.01 11.45
C VAL A 585 16.69 5.70 10.33
N GLU A 586 16.05 6.68 9.69
CA GLU A 586 16.64 7.49 8.63
C GLU A 586 17.61 8.49 9.25
N VAL A 587 18.83 8.57 8.70
CA VAL A 587 19.91 9.45 9.18
C VAL A 587 20.54 10.15 7.99
N HIS A 588 20.66 11.51 8.05
CA HIS A 588 21.34 12.26 7.00
C HIS A 588 22.84 11.92 6.93
N PRO A 589 23.47 11.87 5.74
CA PRO A 589 24.90 11.55 5.61
C PRO A 589 25.83 12.43 6.46
N ASP A 590 25.56 13.73 6.58
CA ASP A 590 26.36 14.63 7.43
C ASP A 590 26.26 14.28 8.92
N THR A 591 25.10 13.81 9.36
CA THR A 591 24.87 13.36 10.73
C THR A 591 25.57 12.02 10.97
N ALA A 592 25.44 11.10 10.02
CA ALA A 592 26.10 9.78 10.06
C ALA A 592 27.63 9.93 10.09
N ALA A 593 28.19 10.84 9.29
CA ALA A 593 29.61 11.12 9.28
C ALA A 593 30.13 11.67 10.64
N LYS A 594 29.36 12.56 11.30
CA LYS A 594 29.66 13.04 12.65
C LYS A 594 29.70 11.94 13.70
N TRP A 595 28.84 10.94 13.53
CA TRP A 595 28.71 9.79 14.43
C TRP A 595 29.64 8.63 14.06
N ALA A 596 30.28 8.67 12.89
CA ALA A 596 31.00 7.54 12.28
C ALA A 596 30.14 6.29 12.17
N VAL A 597 28.92 6.44 11.61
CA VAL A 597 27.87 5.43 11.47
C VAL A 597 27.66 5.10 10.00
N GLU A 598 27.48 3.82 9.71
CA GLU A 598 27.16 3.28 8.39
C GLU A 598 25.76 2.61 8.37
N ASN A 599 25.29 2.25 7.16
CA ASN A 599 24.06 1.50 7.00
C ASN A 599 24.11 0.17 7.76
N GLY A 600 23.13 -0.05 8.63
CA GLY A 600 23.03 -1.27 9.44
C GLY A 600 23.64 -1.19 10.83
N ASP A 601 24.33 -0.10 11.19
CA ASP A 601 24.80 0.12 12.55
C ASP A 601 23.62 0.39 13.49
N TYR A 602 23.70 -0.14 14.71
CA TYR A 602 22.66 0.08 15.68
C TYR A 602 22.81 1.41 16.42
N LEU A 603 21.71 2.13 16.50
CA LEU A 603 21.55 3.33 17.30
C LEU A 603 20.60 3.06 18.47
N LEU A 604 20.92 3.60 19.65
CA LEU A 604 20.04 3.64 20.80
C LEU A 604 19.41 5.04 20.87
N ILE A 605 18.15 5.12 20.48
CA ILE A 605 17.36 6.35 20.53
C ILE A 605 16.76 6.48 21.93
N LYS A 606 16.84 7.67 22.52
CA LYS A 606 16.33 8.00 23.87
C LYS A 606 15.47 9.25 23.79
N THR A 607 14.25 9.18 24.25
CA THR A 607 13.33 10.34 24.30
C THR A 607 13.27 10.95 25.69
N ALA A 608 12.77 12.16 25.82
CA ALA A 608 12.63 12.87 27.10
C ALA A 608 11.67 12.15 28.09
N SER A 609 10.77 11.30 27.58
CA SER A 609 9.90 10.45 28.43
C SER A 609 10.64 9.29 29.10
N GLY A 610 11.93 9.08 28.76
CA GLY A 610 12.71 7.92 29.21
C GLY A 610 12.54 6.67 28.37
N SER A 611 11.72 6.70 27.32
CA SER A 611 11.58 5.61 26.37
C SER A 611 12.86 5.44 25.55
N THR A 612 13.18 4.18 25.23
CA THR A 612 14.38 3.84 24.43
C THR A 612 14.04 2.84 23.34
N ALA A 613 14.69 2.96 22.17
CA ALA A 613 14.62 1.98 21.10
C ALA A 613 16.03 1.74 20.52
N ARG A 614 16.37 0.46 20.31
CA ARG A 614 17.60 0.05 19.63
C ARG A 614 17.25 -0.36 18.19
N VAL A 615 17.64 0.46 17.20
CA VAL A 615 17.22 0.33 15.81
C VAL A 615 18.41 0.52 14.86
N THR A 616 18.36 -0.11 13.69
CA THR A 616 19.40 0.02 12.65
C THR A 616 19.32 1.36 11.91
N ALA A 617 20.46 1.96 11.65
CA ALA A 617 20.57 3.17 10.83
C ALA A 617 20.43 2.86 9.34
N TRP A 618 19.68 3.70 8.64
CA TRP A 618 19.69 3.83 7.19
C TRP A 618 20.15 5.23 6.82
N VAL A 619 21.38 5.32 6.29
CA VAL A 619 22.00 6.59 5.89
C VAL A 619 21.48 7.00 4.52
N THR A 620 20.86 8.17 4.44
CA THR A 620 20.16 8.61 3.23
C THR A 620 20.17 10.12 3.06
N PRO A 621 20.36 10.66 1.83
CA PRO A 621 20.23 12.09 1.56
C PRO A 621 18.76 12.55 1.52
N SER A 622 17.81 11.66 1.62
CA SER A 622 16.37 11.93 1.54
C SER A 622 15.75 12.46 2.84
N ILE A 623 16.55 12.92 3.77
CA ILE A 623 16.11 13.52 5.04
C ILE A 623 16.94 14.77 5.34
N ARG A 624 16.34 15.76 6.02
CA ARG A 624 17.01 16.99 6.43
C ARG A 624 18.09 16.71 7.50
N PRO A 625 19.26 17.36 7.48
CA PRO A 625 20.21 17.30 8.59
C PRO A 625 19.58 17.69 9.93
N GLY A 626 19.89 16.95 10.99
CA GLY A 626 19.33 17.18 12.34
C GLY A 626 17.93 16.56 12.56
N VAL A 627 17.39 15.88 11.57
CA VAL A 627 16.14 15.13 11.66
C VAL A 627 16.42 13.63 11.60
N LEU A 628 15.66 12.87 12.36
CA LEU A 628 15.58 11.41 12.32
C LEU A 628 14.15 11.02 11.98
N ALA A 629 13.95 9.93 11.25
CA ALA A 629 12.61 9.43 10.97
C ALA A 629 12.54 7.91 11.09
N MET A 630 11.44 7.39 11.62
CA MET A 630 11.26 5.96 11.88
C MET A 630 9.83 5.52 11.52
N PRO A 631 9.65 4.44 10.71
CA PRO A 631 8.32 3.91 10.41
C PRO A 631 7.75 3.13 11.59
N THR A 632 6.41 3.10 11.69
CA THR A 632 5.67 2.17 12.55
C THR A 632 5.55 0.79 11.89
N GLY A 633 4.87 -0.15 12.53
CA GLY A 633 4.40 -1.40 11.92
C GLY A 633 5.17 -2.65 12.30
N GLN A 634 6.33 -2.53 12.95
CA GLN A 634 7.10 -3.64 13.53
C GLN A 634 7.03 -3.61 15.07
N GLY A 635 7.65 -4.58 15.74
CA GLY A 635 7.75 -4.64 17.20
C GLY A 635 6.51 -5.23 17.89
N HIS A 636 5.75 -6.09 17.20
CA HIS A 636 4.65 -6.83 17.81
C HIS A 636 5.14 -7.87 18.80
N ALA A 637 4.58 -7.89 20.00
CA ALA A 637 4.80 -8.91 21.01
C ALA A 637 3.99 -10.19 20.72
N THR A 638 2.82 -10.02 20.13
CA THR A 638 1.93 -11.06 19.62
C THR A 638 1.55 -10.70 18.19
N TYR A 639 0.52 -11.23 17.56
CA TYR A 639 0.04 -10.95 16.22
C TYR A 639 0.56 -11.90 15.13
N GLY A 640 0.72 -13.17 15.51
CA GLY A 640 1.05 -14.26 14.58
C GLY A 640 2.53 -14.30 14.16
N ARG A 641 2.89 -15.38 13.48
CA ARG A 641 4.28 -15.76 13.15
C ARG A 641 5.03 -14.77 12.27
N TYR A 642 4.31 -14.00 11.47
CA TYR A 642 4.93 -13.05 10.52
C TYR A 642 5.26 -11.70 11.16
N ALA A 643 4.57 -11.32 12.25
CA ALA A 643 4.73 -10.03 12.93
C ALA A 643 5.50 -10.15 14.26
N GLN A 644 5.28 -11.24 15.00
CA GLN A 644 5.76 -11.39 16.38
C GLN A 644 7.28 -11.39 16.48
N GLY A 645 7.80 -10.63 17.45
CA GLY A 645 9.21 -10.63 17.83
C GLY A 645 10.14 -9.97 16.83
N ARG A 646 9.62 -9.15 15.89
CA ARG A 646 10.44 -8.45 14.91
C ARG A 646 10.73 -7.03 15.37
N ASP A 647 12.01 -6.72 15.52
CA ASP A 647 12.55 -5.38 15.81
C ASP A 647 11.81 -4.59 16.92
N VAL A 648 11.53 -3.30 16.71
CA VAL A 648 11.04 -2.40 17.75
C VAL A 648 9.74 -1.72 17.36
N ASN A 649 8.90 -1.47 18.35
CA ASN A 649 7.67 -0.72 18.21
C ASN A 649 7.96 0.80 18.30
N ALA A 650 7.82 1.52 17.19
CA ALA A 650 8.07 2.96 17.16
C ALA A 650 7.06 3.77 18.00
N PHE A 651 5.86 3.23 18.29
CA PHE A 651 4.88 3.89 19.15
C PHE A 651 5.35 4.05 20.58
N ASP A 652 6.26 3.20 21.07
CA ASP A 652 6.79 3.26 22.44
C ASP A 652 7.66 4.50 22.69
N LEU A 653 8.15 5.14 21.62
CA LEU A 653 8.92 6.37 21.67
C LEU A 653 8.06 7.63 21.82
N LEU A 654 6.75 7.52 21.60
CA LEU A 654 5.83 8.64 21.52
C LEU A 654 5.23 9.02 22.88
N PRO A 655 4.85 10.29 23.09
CA PRO A 655 4.11 10.71 24.29
C PRO A 655 2.77 9.99 24.41
N ALA A 656 2.39 9.69 25.64
CA ALA A 656 1.09 9.10 25.94
C ALA A 656 -0.04 10.13 26.02
N ASP A 657 0.27 11.41 26.24
CA ASP A 657 -0.71 12.48 26.45
C ASP A 657 -1.27 13.02 25.13
N ALA A 658 -2.54 13.43 25.16
CA ALA A 658 -3.15 14.15 24.06
C ALA A 658 -2.62 15.61 24.01
N ASN A 659 -2.38 16.11 22.79
CA ASN A 659 -1.99 17.49 22.57
C ASN A 659 -3.18 18.47 22.80
N THR A 660 -2.95 19.77 22.60
CA THR A 660 -3.92 20.84 22.91
C THR A 660 -5.25 20.70 22.17
N TYR A 661 -5.25 20.18 20.93
CA TYR A 661 -6.47 19.97 20.15
C TYR A 661 -7.01 18.51 20.20
N GLY A 662 -6.46 17.70 21.09
CA GLY A 662 -6.99 16.37 21.39
C GLY A 662 -6.43 15.24 20.52
N GLY A 663 -5.44 15.51 19.70
CA GLY A 663 -4.73 14.55 18.91
C GLY A 663 -3.51 13.97 19.61
N ARG A 664 -2.89 12.97 18.98
CA ARG A 664 -1.59 12.43 19.40
C ARG A 664 -0.46 13.13 18.65
N THR A 665 0.69 13.30 19.31
CA THR A 665 1.90 13.83 18.69
C THR A 665 2.79 12.66 18.23
N PHE A 666 3.27 12.72 16.99
CA PHE A 666 4.14 11.68 16.39
C PHE A 666 5.56 12.19 16.13
N SER A 667 5.94 13.23 16.83
CA SER A 667 7.28 13.81 16.76
C SER A 667 7.76 14.20 18.15
N VAL A 668 9.01 13.87 18.44
CA VAL A 668 9.61 14.12 19.74
C VAL A 668 11.07 14.53 19.57
N LEU A 669 11.64 15.19 20.59
CA LEU A 669 13.09 15.37 20.66
C LEU A 669 13.72 14.09 21.24
N ALA A 670 14.81 13.66 20.60
CA ALA A 670 15.53 12.45 20.97
C ALA A 670 17.04 12.70 21.03
N LYS A 671 17.71 11.97 21.91
CA LYS A 671 19.16 11.82 21.96
C LYS A 671 19.52 10.45 21.38
N VAL A 672 20.73 10.35 20.82
CA VAL A 672 21.21 9.13 20.17
C VAL A 672 22.56 8.72 20.75
N ASP A 673 22.66 7.47 21.18
CA ASP A 673 23.92 6.82 21.48
C ASP A 673 24.25 5.83 20.34
N VAL A 674 25.47 5.92 19.80
CA VAL A 674 25.95 4.98 18.81
C VAL A 674 26.42 3.70 19.53
N THR A 675 25.90 2.56 19.08
CA THR A 675 26.42 1.26 19.50
C THR A 675 27.42 0.75 18.44
N ARG A 676 28.27 -0.19 18.81
CA ARG A 676 29.24 -0.80 17.86
C ARG A 676 28.72 -2.06 17.19
N ASP A 677 27.46 -2.38 17.42
CA ASP A 677 26.81 -3.55 16.83
C ASP A 677 26.31 -3.21 15.43
N HIS A 678 26.33 -4.22 14.55
CA HIS A 678 25.94 -4.08 13.17
C HIS A 678 24.99 -5.21 12.74
N ARG A 679 23.99 -4.89 11.90
CA ARG A 679 23.09 -5.84 11.24
C ARG A 679 22.84 -5.41 9.82
N TYR A 680 23.14 -6.26 8.85
CA TYR A 680 22.86 -5.96 7.46
C TYR A 680 21.37 -5.71 7.23
N LEU A 681 21.06 -4.65 6.51
CA LEU A 681 19.71 -4.33 6.11
C LEU A 681 19.20 -5.33 5.05
N ALA A 682 17.98 -5.81 5.22
CA ALA A 682 17.31 -6.65 4.25
C ALA A 682 16.74 -5.76 3.14
N THR A 683 17.48 -5.61 2.05
CA THR A 683 17.13 -4.70 0.95
C THR A 683 17.27 -5.38 -0.41
N LEU A 684 16.44 -4.94 -1.38
CA LEU A 684 16.57 -5.31 -2.79
C LEU A 684 17.65 -4.48 -3.52
N GLU A 685 18.14 -3.43 -2.94
CA GLU A 685 19.09 -2.52 -3.59
C GLU A 685 20.32 -3.26 -4.11
N GLY A 686 20.69 -2.97 -5.36
CA GLY A 686 21.94 -3.36 -5.97
C GLY A 686 23.12 -2.61 -5.38
N ASP A 687 24.18 -2.38 -6.15
CA ASP A 687 25.31 -1.55 -5.75
C ASP A 687 24.83 -0.08 -5.66
N PRO A 688 24.94 0.59 -4.48
CA PRO A 688 24.53 2.00 -4.34
C PRO A 688 25.38 2.98 -5.19
N ARG A 689 26.42 2.48 -5.87
CA ARG A 689 27.27 3.25 -6.79
C ARG A 689 26.68 3.32 -8.21
N GLU A 690 25.66 2.55 -8.54
CA GLU A 690 24.98 2.65 -9.84
C GLU A 690 24.09 3.89 -9.85
N GLY A 691 24.42 4.89 -10.67
CA GLY A 691 23.77 6.21 -10.68
C GLY A 691 22.45 6.26 -11.46
N GLY A 692 21.99 5.13 -12.05
CA GLY A 692 20.78 5.08 -12.87
C GLY A 692 20.93 5.64 -14.29
N GLU A 693 22.13 6.02 -14.71
CA GLU A 693 22.44 6.45 -16.08
C GLU A 693 22.19 5.30 -17.05
N GLY A 694 21.50 5.58 -18.17
CA GLY A 694 21.08 4.57 -19.16
C GLY A 694 19.93 3.65 -18.69
N ILE A 695 19.41 3.86 -17.46
CA ILE A 695 18.26 3.10 -16.91
C ILE A 695 17.03 4.00 -16.83
N ILE A 696 17.17 5.25 -16.43
CA ILE A 696 16.06 6.20 -16.33
C ILE A 696 16.44 7.48 -17.07
N GLU A 697 15.60 7.82 -18.06
CA GLU A 697 15.73 9.04 -18.83
C GLU A 697 14.79 10.12 -18.30
N LEU A 698 15.31 11.36 -18.25
CA LEU A 698 14.62 12.54 -17.74
C LEU A 698 14.51 13.60 -18.83
N LEU A 699 13.34 14.22 -18.91
CA LEU A 699 13.09 15.34 -19.82
C LEU A 699 12.52 16.53 -19.06
N THR A 700 12.91 17.74 -19.40
CA THR A 700 12.16 18.92 -18.99
C THR A 700 10.85 18.99 -19.75
N LEU A 701 9.83 19.63 -19.17
CA LEU A 701 8.54 19.86 -19.84
C LEU A 701 8.71 20.56 -21.20
N GLY A 702 9.61 21.57 -21.28
CA GLY A 702 9.90 22.28 -22.52
C GLY A 702 10.49 21.37 -23.59
N LYS A 703 11.47 20.53 -23.24
CA LYS A 703 12.07 19.55 -24.17
C LYS A 703 11.04 18.50 -24.59
N ALA A 704 10.29 17.93 -23.66
CA ALA A 704 9.26 16.96 -23.98
C ALA A 704 8.18 17.53 -24.91
N ALA A 705 7.77 18.78 -24.71
CA ALA A 705 6.80 19.47 -25.54
C ALA A 705 7.31 19.81 -26.96
N SER A 706 8.63 19.92 -27.13
CA SER A 706 9.25 20.20 -28.43
C SER A 706 9.48 18.96 -29.29
N LEU A 707 9.31 17.76 -28.73
CA LEU A 707 9.51 16.51 -29.44
C LEU A 707 8.32 16.28 -30.41
N HIS A 708 8.62 15.79 -31.60
CA HIS A 708 7.64 15.42 -32.63
C HIS A 708 7.70 13.93 -32.93
N ALA A 709 6.63 13.38 -33.47
CA ALA A 709 6.57 11.99 -33.88
C ALA A 709 7.75 11.63 -34.82
N GLY A 710 8.41 10.52 -34.54
CA GLY A 710 9.61 10.09 -35.26
C GLY A 710 10.93 10.68 -34.77
N GLN A 711 10.92 11.50 -33.73
CA GLN A 711 12.12 11.93 -33.01
C GLN A 711 12.35 11.02 -31.80
N HIS A 712 13.48 10.41 -31.72
CA HIS A 712 13.90 9.54 -30.61
C HIS A 712 15.17 10.09 -29.97
N PRO A 713 15.07 11.07 -29.04
CA PRO A 713 16.23 11.80 -28.50
C PRO A 713 17.22 10.92 -27.75
N PHE A 714 16.82 9.69 -27.40
CA PHE A 714 17.65 8.72 -26.69
C PHE A 714 18.34 7.74 -27.63
N GLU A 715 17.99 7.70 -28.93
CA GLU A 715 18.63 6.84 -29.94
C GLU A 715 19.96 7.43 -30.47
N GLU A 716 20.13 8.77 -30.42
CA GLU A 716 21.36 9.43 -30.88
C GLU A 716 22.63 9.03 -30.10
N ALA A 717 22.51 8.42 -28.93
CA ALA A 717 23.62 7.84 -28.18
C ALA A 717 24.10 6.49 -28.72
N ALA A 718 23.29 5.84 -29.56
CA ALA A 718 23.73 4.65 -30.28
C ALA A 718 24.50 5.09 -31.54
N SER A 719 25.74 4.59 -31.71
CA SER A 719 26.58 4.87 -32.88
C SER A 719 25.80 4.66 -34.19
N PRO A 720 25.82 5.61 -35.15
CA PRO A 720 25.12 5.47 -36.43
C PRO A 720 25.41 4.13 -37.16
N ALA A 721 26.63 3.60 -36.98
CA ALA A 721 27.01 2.28 -37.48
C ALA A 721 26.25 1.11 -36.83
N TYR A 722 25.59 1.35 -35.71
CA TYR A 722 24.80 0.36 -34.97
C TYR A 722 23.34 0.31 -35.42
N ALA A 723 22.75 1.46 -35.78
CA ALA A 723 21.38 1.56 -36.29
C ALA A 723 21.24 0.87 -37.66
N ASP A 724 22.14 1.17 -38.60
CA ASP A 724 22.17 0.56 -39.94
C ASP A 724 22.44 -0.96 -39.89
N SER A 725 23.30 -1.42 -38.97
CA SER A 725 23.55 -2.87 -38.81
C SER A 725 22.40 -3.57 -38.05
N ALA A 726 21.69 -2.88 -37.18
CA ALA A 726 20.54 -3.45 -36.45
C ALA A 726 19.32 -3.61 -37.36
N GLU A 727 19.01 -2.64 -38.24
CA GLU A 727 17.95 -2.78 -39.23
C GLU A 727 18.27 -3.83 -40.28
N ALA A 728 19.52 -3.84 -40.80
CA ALA A 728 19.95 -4.85 -41.73
C ALA A 728 20.00 -6.27 -41.11
N GLY A 729 20.44 -6.38 -39.86
CA GLY A 729 20.43 -7.61 -39.08
C GLY A 729 19.03 -8.11 -38.78
N TRP A 730 18.10 -7.21 -38.48
CA TRP A 730 16.70 -7.54 -38.27
C TRP A 730 16.01 -8.00 -39.54
N ALA A 731 16.24 -7.32 -40.66
CA ALA A 731 15.71 -7.72 -41.97
C ALA A 731 16.30 -9.06 -42.45
N ALA A 732 17.59 -9.31 -42.22
CA ALA A 732 18.23 -10.58 -42.50
C ALA A 732 17.71 -11.71 -41.61
N ALA A 733 17.56 -11.46 -40.29
CA ALA A 733 17.00 -12.42 -39.36
C ALA A 733 15.52 -12.73 -39.66
N GLN A 734 14.75 -11.73 -40.10
CA GLN A 734 13.37 -11.89 -40.58
C GLN A 734 13.32 -12.76 -41.83
N LYS A 735 14.26 -12.58 -42.77
CA LYS A 735 14.32 -13.36 -44.00
C LYS A 735 14.76 -14.83 -43.74
N GLU A 736 15.69 -15.03 -42.84
CA GLU A 736 16.10 -16.37 -42.39
C GLU A 736 14.99 -17.08 -41.60
N LYS A 737 14.24 -16.35 -40.83
CA LYS A 737 13.03 -16.83 -40.13
C LYS A 737 11.88 -17.14 -41.10
N ALA A 738 11.70 -16.41 -42.18
CA ALA A 738 10.66 -16.67 -43.19
C ALA A 738 10.80 -18.08 -43.82
N ASP A 739 12.02 -18.65 -43.87
CA ASP A 739 12.28 -19.99 -44.34
C ASP A 739 11.92 -21.09 -43.33
N LEU A 740 11.59 -20.74 -42.08
CA LEU A 740 11.24 -21.66 -40.98
C LEU A 740 9.72 -21.86 -40.80
N GLY A 741 8.87 -21.27 -41.65
CA GLY A 741 7.40 -21.37 -41.59
C GLY A 741 6.75 -20.49 -40.50
N ASP A 742 5.52 -20.83 -40.04
CA ASP A 742 4.70 -20.03 -39.11
C ASP A 742 5.37 -19.61 -37.79
N TYR A 743 6.50 -20.23 -37.45
CA TYR A 743 7.30 -19.80 -36.27
C TYR A 743 8.13 -18.53 -36.53
N ALA A 744 8.24 -18.10 -37.75
CA ALA A 744 9.20 -17.08 -38.17
C ALA A 744 8.64 -15.67 -38.25
N ASN A 745 7.32 -15.51 -38.46
CA ASN A 745 6.61 -14.21 -38.47
C ASN A 745 5.44 -14.25 -37.47
N PRO A 746 5.68 -13.95 -36.21
CA PRO A 746 4.56 -13.83 -35.27
C PRO A 746 3.61 -12.73 -35.75
N THR A 747 2.35 -13.11 -36.01
CA THR A 747 1.28 -12.14 -36.25
C THR A 747 1.04 -11.25 -35.05
N THR A 748 1.49 -11.69 -33.87
CA THR A 748 1.34 -11.02 -32.58
C THR A 748 2.70 -10.94 -31.86
N ARG A 749 3.03 -9.77 -31.34
CA ARG A 749 4.14 -9.56 -30.42
C ARG A 749 3.66 -8.87 -29.15
N TRP A 750 3.57 -9.62 -28.05
CA TRP A 750 3.17 -9.06 -26.77
C TRP A 750 4.23 -8.11 -26.23
N ALA A 751 3.80 -6.90 -25.90
CA ALA A 751 4.66 -5.83 -25.43
C ALA A 751 3.99 -5.04 -24.28
N MET A 752 4.81 -4.24 -23.61
CA MET A 752 4.36 -3.40 -22.51
C MET A 752 4.98 -2.00 -22.64
N ALA A 753 4.20 -0.96 -22.36
CA ALA A 753 4.71 0.39 -22.20
C ALA A 753 4.56 0.83 -20.73
N ILE A 754 5.58 1.48 -20.17
CA ILE A 754 5.60 1.97 -18.78
C ILE A 754 5.91 3.47 -18.79
N ASP A 755 4.91 4.29 -18.46
CA ASP A 755 5.06 5.74 -18.38
C ASP A 755 5.64 6.15 -17.01
N LEU A 756 6.91 6.57 -16.98
CA LEU A 756 7.59 6.99 -15.75
C LEU A 756 7.10 8.35 -15.23
N SER A 757 6.42 9.17 -16.04
CA SER A 757 5.74 10.38 -15.56
C SER A 757 4.46 10.09 -14.78
N LYS A 758 3.88 8.89 -14.97
CA LYS A 758 2.70 8.42 -14.23
C LYS A 758 3.07 7.48 -13.09
N CYS A 759 4.16 6.70 -13.25
CA CYS A 759 4.58 5.71 -12.25
C CYS A 759 4.98 6.40 -10.94
N THR A 760 4.25 6.11 -9.86
CA THR A 760 4.55 6.64 -8.51
C THR A 760 5.57 5.80 -7.74
N GLY A 761 5.98 4.64 -8.25
CA GLY A 761 6.91 3.74 -7.53
C GLY A 761 6.29 3.02 -6.32
N CYS A 762 4.97 2.99 -6.19
CA CYS A 762 4.23 2.52 -5.01
C CYS A 762 4.23 0.99 -4.79
N SER A 763 4.84 0.20 -5.66
CA SER A 763 4.96 -1.27 -5.56
C SER A 763 3.63 -2.07 -5.50
N ALA A 764 2.47 -1.47 -5.80
CA ALA A 764 1.20 -2.20 -5.88
C ALA A 764 1.23 -3.30 -6.95
N CYS A 765 1.91 -3.04 -8.09
CA CYS A 765 2.15 -4.01 -9.16
C CYS A 765 2.99 -5.22 -8.70
N VAL A 766 3.93 -5.01 -7.77
CA VAL A 766 4.76 -6.08 -7.19
C VAL A 766 3.88 -7.04 -6.39
N THR A 767 3.05 -6.53 -5.47
CA THR A 767 2.14 -7.36 -4.67
C THR A 767 1.08 -8.04 -5.55
N ALA A 768 0.54 -7.35 -6.57
CA ALA A 768 -0.37 -7.96 -7.53
C ALA A 768 0.27 -9.13 -8.29
N CYS A 769 1.58 -9.02 -8.62
CA CYS A 769 2.35 -10.07 -9.28
C CYS A 769 2.57 -11.27 -8.34
N TYR A 770 2.89 -11.05 -7.06
CA TYR A 770 2.98 -12.10 -6.05
C TYR A 770 1.69 -12.92 -5.96
N ALA A 771 0.55 -12.24 -5.86
CA ALA A 771 -0.77 -12.87 -5.76
C ALA A 771 -1.18 -13.64 -7.01
N GLU A 772 -0.90 -13.10 -8.21
CA GLU A 772 -1.29 -13.73 -9.48
C GLU A 772 -0.44 -14.94 -9.83
N ASN A 773 0.88 -14.87 -9.57
CA ASN A 773 1.85 -15.80 -10.14
C ASN A 773 2.44 -16.78 -9.11
N ASN A 774 1.81 -16.96 -7.96
CA ASN A 774 2.27 -17.89 -6.92
C ASN A 774 3.76 -17.69 -6.58
N ILE A 775 4.17 -16.43 -6.34
CA ILE A 775 5.56 -16.13 -5.99
C ILE A 775 5.74 -16.36 -4.49
N ALA A 776 6.75 -17.16 -4.14
CA ALA A 776 7.06 -17.47 -2.75
C ALA A 776 7.64 -16.26 -2.02
N THR A 777 7.21 -16.04 -0.78
CA THR A 777 7.91 -15.19 0.19
C THR A 777 9.00 -16.01 0.88
N VAL A 778 10.16 -15.42 1.09
CA VAL A 778 11.34 -16.16 1.55
C VAL A 778 11.76 -15.82 2.99
N GLY A 779 11.22 -14.74 3.57
CA GLY A 779 11.55 -14.29 4.92
C GLY A 779 12.83 -13.45 4.99
N GLU A 780 13.07 -12.86 6.17
CA GLU A 780 14.15 -11.89 6.38
C GLU A 780 15.55 -12.45 6.12
N ASP A 781 15.85 -13.64 6.65
CA ASP A 781 17.19 -14.22 6.54
C ASP A 781 17.58 -14.50 5.09
N LEU A 782 16.69 -15.10 4.32
CA LEU A 782 16.93 -15.35 2.91
C LEU A 782 16.95 -14.04 2.10
N THR A 783 16.16 -13.05 2.47
CA THR A 783 16.21 -11.71 1.85
C THR A 783 17.58 -11.06 2.05
N ARG A 784 18.15 -11.08 3.27
CA ARG A 784 19.51 -10.58 3.53
C ARG A 784 20.59 -11.33 2.76
N ARG A 785 20.36 -12.62 2.51
CA ARG A 785 21.23 -13.46 1.64
C ARG A 785 20.96 -13.30 0.15
N ARG A 786 20.11 -12.34 -0.26
CA ARG A 786 19.73 -12.08 -1.65
C ARG A 786 19.09 -13.29 -2.34
N ARG A 787 18.21 -14.02 -1.62
CA ARG A 787 17.44 -15.17 -2.12
C ARG A 787 15.97 -14.83 -2.38
N PHE A 788 15.64 -13.55 -2.47
CA PHE A 788 14.29 -13.04 -2.76
C PHE A 788 13.84 -13.45 -4.18
N MET A 789 12.51 -13.52 -4.38
CA MET A 789 11.89 -14.09 -5.58
C MET A 789 11.00 -13.13 -6.40
N PRO A 790 10.96 -11.80 -6.21
CA PRO A 790 10.01 -10.93 -6.91
C PRO A 790 10.31 -10.88 -8.41
N TRP A 791 9.33 -11.29 -9.24
CA TRP A 791 9.46 -11.22 -10.70
C TRP A 791 9.49 -9.80 -11.24
N MET A 792 8.99 -8.85 -10.46
CA MET A 792 9.02 -7.44 -10.72
C MET A 792 9.49 -6.72 -9.46
N ARG A 793 10.37 -5.75 -9.60
CA ARG A 793 10.83 -4.88 -8.51
C ARG A 793 10.76 -3.43 -8.95
N ILE A 794 10.68 -2.52 -7.99
CA ILE A 794 10.80 -1.09 -8.22
C ILE A 794 12.18 -0.65 -7.75
N GLU A 795 13.02 -0.22 -8.67
CA GLU A 795 14.34 0.35 -8.35
C GLU A 795 14.21 1.83 -8.03
N ARG A 796 15.14 2.37 -7.26
CA ARG A 796 15.21 3.77 -6.88
C ARG A 796 16.68 4.25 -6.98
N TYR A 797 16.86 5.40 -7.60
CA TYR A 797 18.16 6.05 -7.76
C TYR A 797 18.08 7.46 -7.19
N PHE A 798 19.15 7.91 -6.52
CA PHE A 798 19.29 9.29 -6.07
C PHE A 798 20.26 10.03 -6.98
N ASN A 799 19.80 11.11 -7.58
CA ASN A 799 20.60 12.01 -8.42
C ASN A 799 20.73 13.35 -7.72
N LYS A 800 21.90 14.02 -7.90
CA LYS A 800 22.07 15.42 -7.52
C LYS A 800 21.85 16.28 -8.76
N GLY A 801 20.90 17.20 -8.68
CA GLY A 801 20.75 18.25 -9.69
C GLY A 801 21.95 19.21 -9.70
N GLU A 802 22.12 20.01 -10.74
CA GLU A 802 23.20 20.99 -10.89
C GLU A 802 23.28 21.99 -9.74
N ASN A 803 22.14 22.33 -9.15
CA ASN A 803 22.03 23.20 -7.95
C ASN A 803 22.25 22.45 -6.62
N GLY A 804 22.64 21.17 -6.65
CA GLY A 804 22.85 20.34 -5.45
C GLY A 804 21.57 19.80 -4.83
N ALA A 805 20.39 20.07 -5.38
CA ALA A 805 19.12 19.51 -4.90
C ALA A 805 19.10 17.98 -5.12
N ILE A 806 18.62 17.25 -4.12
CA ILE A 806 18.45 15.80 -4.21
C ILE A 806 17.14 15.50 -4.95
N ARG A 807 17.25 14.68 -6.00
CA ARG A 807 16.13 14.11 -6.72
C ARG A 807 16.18 12.59 -6.62
N ALA A 808 15.06 11.96 -6.41
CA ALA A 808 14.95 10.52 -6.51
C ALA A 808 14.08 10.15 -7.70
N VAL A 809 14.45 9.08 -8.38
CA VAL A 809 13.71 8.53 -9.52
C VAL A 809 13.52 7.03 -9.34
N THR A 810 12.41 6.51 -9.81
CA THR A 810 12.04 5.11 -9.66
C THR A 810 11.71 4.48 -11.01
N THR A 811 12.04 3.19 -11.19
CA THR A 811 11.67 2.43 -12.38
C THR A 811 11.21 1.02 -12.01
N PRO A 812 10.07 0.55 -12.55
CA PRO A 812 9.72 -0.86 -12.50
C PRO A 812 10.68 -1.69 -13.37
N MET A 813 11.29 -2.72 -12.78
CA MET A 813 12.21 -3.61 -13.50
C MET A 813 11.67 -5.04 -13.45
N LEU A 814 11.47 -5.63 -14.64
CA LEU A 814 10.94 -6.98 -14.83
C LEU A 814 11.57 -7.60 -16.09
N CYS A 815 11.26 -8.87 -16.40
CA CYS A 815 11.75 -9.49 -17.63
C CYS A 815 11.33 -8.66 -18.84
N GLN A 816 12.30 -8.24 -19.64
CA GLN A 816 12.09 -7.35 -20.79
C GLN A 816 11.52 -8.09 -22.00
N GLN A 817 11.32 -9.41 -21.95
CA GLN A 817 10.82 -10.22 -23.05
C GLN A 817 11.59 -9.92 -24.36
N CYS A 818 12.93 -9.94 -24.25
CA CYS A 818 13.86 -9.55 -25.30
C CYS A 818 13.66 -10.36 -26.58
N GLY A 819 13.63 -9.71 -27.74
CA GLY A 819 13.62 -10.38 -29.05
C GLY A 819 14.94 -11.11 -29.34
N GLU A 820 16.05 -10.53 -28.91
CA GLU A 820 17.40 -11.13 -28.93
C GLU A 820 17.81 -11.46 -27.48
N ALA A 821 17.17 -12.49 -26.91
CA ALA A 821 17.27 -12.78 -25.48
C ALA A 821 18.61 -13.45 -25.10
N PRO A 822 19.54 -12.78 -24.42
CA PRO A 822 20.85 -13.34 -24.08
C PRO A 822 20.78 -14.50 -23.08
N CYS A 823 19.63 -14.75 -22.49
CA CYS A 823 19.40 -15.87 -21.59
C CYS A 823 19.08 -17.19 -22.31
N GLU A 824 18.75 -17.17 -23.62
CA GLU A 824 18.37 -18.34 -24.38
C GLU A 824 19.58 -19.17 -24.86
N PRO A 825 20.57 -18.56 -25.54
CA PRO A 825 21.70 -19.32 -26.07
C PRO A 825 22.57 -19.96 -24.97
N VAL A 826 22.50 -19.47 -23.73
CA VAL A 826 23.28 -20.02 -22.61
C VAL A 826 22.52 -21.08 -21.81
N CYS A 827 21.29 -21.40 -22.20
CA CYS A 827 20.52 -22.46 -21.55
C CYS A 827 20.85 -23.83 -22.18
N PRO A 828 21.52 -24.75 -21.45
CA PRO A 828 21.98 -26.01 -22.04
C PRO A 828 20.85 -26.97 -22.41
N VAL A 829 19.62 -26.71 -21.97
CA VAL A 829 18.45 -27.58 -22.11
C VAL A 829 17.27 -26.91 -22.80
N PHE A 830 17.46 -25.73 -23.39
CA PHE A 830 16.37 -24.95 -24.01
C PHE A 830 15.16 -24.75 -23.09
N ALA A 831 15.37 -24.60 -21.78
CA ALA A 831 14.33 -24.24 -20.85
C ALA A 831 13.94 -22.75 -20.97
N ALA A 832 14.87 -21.89 -21.40
CA ALA A 832 14.61 -20.53 -21.85
C ALA A 832 14.51 -20.53 -23.38
N TYR A 833 13.39 -20.04 -23.94
CA TYR A 833 13.12 -20.10 -25.37
C TYR A 833 12.12 -19.02 -25.80
N HIS A 834 12.06 -18.76 -27.12
CA HIS A 834 11.03 -17.88 -27.70
C HIS A 834 9.75 -18.64 -28.02
N THR A 835 8.59 -18.01 -27.68
CA THR A 835 7.28 -18.46 -28.11
C THR A 835 6.92 -17.80 -29.46
N PRO A 836 6.00 -18.40 -30.25
CA PRO A 836 5.56 -17.80 -31.53
C PRO A 836 4.92 -16.41 -31.40
N ASP A 837 4.40 -16.06 -30.23
CA ASP A 837 3.79 -14.77 -29.92
C ASP A 837 4.76 -13.77 -29.24
N GLY A 838 6.07 -14.01 -29.41
CA GLY A 838 7.13 -13.07 -29.01
C GLY A 838 7.50 -13.07 -27.53
N LEU A 839 7.04 -14.03 -26.74
CA LEU A 839 7.42 -14.13 -25.33
C LEU A 839 8.72 -14.91 -25.14
N ASN A 840 9.58 -14.46 -24.24
CA ASN A 840 10.66 -15.28 -23.72
C ASN A 840 10.08 -16.23 -22.66
N GLY A 841 9.89 -17.50 -23.02
CA GLY A 841 9.33 -18.54 -22.18
C GLY A 841 10.33 -19.13 -21.21
N GLN A 842 9.82 -19.77 -20.15
CA GLN A 842 10.60 -20.57 -19.19
C GLN A 842 9.88 -21.89 -18.95
N VAL A 843 10.48 -23.00 -19.37
CA VAL A 843 9.96 -24.35 -19.15
C VAL A 843 10.56 -24.92 -17.88
N TYR A 844 9.80 -24.90 -16.78
CA TYR A 844 10.28 -25.31 -15.45
C TYR A 844 10.74 -26.77 -15.44
N ASN A 845 10.01 -27.67 -16.06
CA ASN A 845 10.34 -29.12 -16.10
C ASN A 845 11.60 -29.47 -16.90
N ARG A 846 12.07 -28.57 -17.78
CA ARG A 846 13.38 -28.75 -18.48
C ARG A 846 14.52 -28.09 -17.72
N CYS A 847 14.24 -27.15 -16.83
CA CYS A 847 15.28 -26.38 -16.15
C CYS A 847 16.10 -27.29 -15.22
N VAL A 848 17.40 -27.32 -15.41
CA VAL A 848 18.37 -28.10 -14.58
C VAL A 848 19.17 -27.19 -13.63
N GLY A 849 18.80 -25.91 -13.53
CA GLY A 849 19.33 -24.99 -12.53
C GLY A 849 20.78 -24.55 -12.71
N THR A 850 21.32 -24.52 -13.90
CA THR A 850 22.70 -24.03 -14.17
C THR A 850 22.85 -22.53 -13.86
N ARG A 851 21.75 -21.74 -13.84
CA ARG A 851 21.68 -20.29 -13.52
C ARG A 851 22.49 -19.38 -14.46
N TYR A 852 23.10 -19.90 -15.53
CA TYR A 852 23.83 -19.05 -16.46
C TYR A 852 22.90 -18.00 -17.11
N CYS A 853 21.64 -18.34 -17.36
CA CYS A 853 20.65 -17.39 -17.86
C CYS A 853 20.42 -16.17 -16.91
N ALA A 854 20.58 -16.34 -15.59
CA ALA A 854 20.54 -15.23 -14.64
C ALA A 854 21.80 -14.36 -14.73
N ASN A 855 22.99 -15.00 -14.86
CA ASN A 855 24.25 -14.28 -14.99
C ASN A 855 24.31 -13.47 -16.29
N ASN A 856 23.77 -14.06 -17.39
CA ASN A 856 23.79 -13.45 -18.72
C ASN A 856 22.64 -12.43 -18.93
N CYS A 857 21.65 -12.37 -18.04
CA CYS A 857 20.61 -11.36 -18.10
C CYS A 857 21.16 -9.99 -17.65
N PRO A 858 21.22 -8.97 -18.51
CA PRO A 858 21.71 -7.64 -18.10
C PRO A 858 20.77 -6.95 -17.11
N TYR A 859 19.48 -7.25 -17.19
CA TYR A 859 18.42 -6.67 -16.32
C TYR A 859 18.31 -7.35 -14.95
N LYS A 860 19.02 -8.48 -14.73
CA LYS A 860 19.01 -9.25 -13.46
C LYS A 860 17.60 -9.62 -12.95
N VAL A 861 16.74 -10.09 -13.85
CA VAL A 861 15.31 -10.35 -13.60
C VAL A 861 14.95 -11.83 -13.69
N ARG A 862 15.90 -12.70 -13.47
CA ARG A 862 15.72 -14.15 -13.39
C ARG A 862 16.13 -14.64 -12.01
N PHE A 863 15.20 -15.31 -11.31
CA PHE A 863 15.35 -15.73 -9.92
C PHE A 863 15.41 -17.24 -9.81
N PHE A 864 16.18 -17.75 -8.87
CA PHE A 864 16.41 -19.17 -8.70
C PHE A 864 15.74 -19.68 -7.42
N ASN A 865 15.01 -20.80 -7.53
CA ASN A 865 14.43 -21.48 -6.39
C ASN A 865 15.49 -22.27 -5.63
N TRP A 866 16.07 -21.70 -4.61
CA TRP A 866 17.11 -22.32 -3.79
C TRP A 866 16.57 -23.43 -2.88
N PHE A 867 15.29 -23.32 -2.51
CA PHE A 867 14.60 -24.21 -1.58
C PHE A 867 13.25 -24.61 -2.18
N ASN A 868 12.68 -25.72 -1.67
CA ASN A 868 11.31 -26.09 -1.99
C ASN A 868 10.33 -25.32 -1.08
N TYR A 869 9.92 -24.15 -1.52
CA TYR A 869 9.03 -23.26 -0.76
C TYR A 869 7.60 -23.80 -0.62
N ALA A 870 7.22 -24.82 -1.42
CA ALA A 870 5.92 -25.48 -1.34
C ALA A 870 5.92 -26.73 -0.45
N GLU A 871 7.08 -27.12 0.10
CA GLU A 871 7.19 -28.29 0.96
C GLU A 871 6.52 -28.07 2.31
N ARG A 872 5.45 -28.81 2.59
CA ARG A 872 4.70 -28.72 3.85
C ARG A 872 5.57 -29.15 5.02
N GLY A 873 5.62 -28.29 6.06
CA GLY A 873 6.48 -28.50 7.23
C GLY A 873 7.99 -28.35 6.94
N GLY A 874 8.37 -27.89 5.76
CA GLY A 874 9.75 -27.55 5.40
C GLY A 874 10.25 -26.31 6.12
N GLU A 875 11.58 -26.18 6.23
CA GLU A 875 12.24 -25.02 6.90
C GLU A 875 11.85 -23.67 6.29
N TYR A 876 11.55 -23.65 4.98
CA TYR A 876 11.24 -22.43 4.21
C TYR A 876 9.86 -22.49 3.56
N GLU A 877 8.90 -23.13 4.23
CA GLU A 877 7.52 -23.22 3.75
C GLU A 877 6.89 -21.83 3.56
N ALA A 878 6.56 -21.47 2.32
CA ALA A 878 5.98 -20.17 1.99
C ALA A 878 4.47 -20.12 2.19
N TRP A 879 3.79 -21.27 2.14
CA TRP A 879 2.33 -21.37 2.20
C TRP A 879 1.86 -22.43 3.22
N PRO A 880 2.11 -22.23 4.52
CA PRO A 880 1.55 -23.11 5.54
C PRO A 880 0.02 -23.09 5.50
N ALA A 881 -0.62 -24.25 5.67
CA ALA A 881 -2.07 -24.36 5.62
C ALA A 881 -2.74 -23.44 6.65
N PRO A 882 -3.85 -22.75 6.31
CA PRO A 882 -4.58 -22.74 5.03
C PRO A 882 -4.10 -21.68 4.02
N LEU A 883 -2.91 -21.09 4.20
CA LEU A 883 -2.38 -20.04 3.30
C LEU A 883 -2.17 -20.57 1.87
N ASP A 884 -1.97 -21.88 1.68
CA ASP A 884 -1.91 -22.55 0.39
C ASP A 884 -3.23 -22.43 -0.42
N TRP A 885 -4.36 -22.15 0.21
CA TRP A 885 -5.64 -21.98 -0.48
C TRP A 885 -5.70 -20.71 -1.36
N GLN A 886 -4.82 -19.73 -1.11
CA GLN A 886 -4.71 -18.53 -1.96
C GLN A 886 -4.09 -18.81 -3.34
N LEU A 887 -3.40 -19.96 -3.52
CA LEU A 887 -2.66 -20.24 -4.73
C LEU A 887 -3.57 -20.26 -5.95
N ASN A 888 -3.14 -19.56 -7.01
CA ASN A 888 -3.80 -19.50 -8.29
C ASN A 888 -3.62 -20.83 -9.05
N PRO A 889 -4.69 -21.60 -9.31
CA PRO A 889 -4.58 -22.90 -9.98
C PRO A 889 -4.14 -22.78 -11.44
N ASP A 890 -4.26 -21.60 -12.05
CA ASP A 890 -3.84 -21.37 -13.44
C ASP A 890 -2.32 -21.19 -13.58
N VAL A 891 -1.56 -21.15 -12.48
CA VAL A 891 -0.12 -20.90 -12.44
C VAL A 891 0.59 -22.00 -11.67
N THR A 892 1.54 -22.65 -12.32
CA THR A 892 2.37 -23.68 -11.70
C THR A 892 3.11 -23.16 -10.48
N VAL A 893 3.07 -23.90 -9.38
CA VAL A 893 3.97 -23.73 -8.23
C VAL A 893 5.29 -24.39 -8.58
N ARG A 894 6.41 -23.66 -8.38
CA ARG A 894 7.74 -24.13 -8.77
C ARG A 894 8.46 -24.74 -7.58
N GLU A 895 9.15 -25.81 -7.82
CA GLU A 895 9.99 -26.49 -6.84
C GLU A 895 11.43 -25.95 -6.84
N LYS A 896 12.27 -26.41 -5.90
CA LYS A 896 13.69 -26.04 -5.88
C LYS A 896 14.42 -26.47 -7.15
N GLY A 897 15.46 -25.73 -7.52
CA GLY A 897 16.37 -26.07 -8.61
C GLY A 897 15.98 -25.50 -9.96
N VAL A 898 14.92 -24.70 -10.06
CA VAL A 898 14.48 -24.08 -11.32
C VAL A 898 14.58 -22.56 -11.27
N MET A 899 14.64 -21.94 -12.44
CA MET A 899 14.61 -20.50 -12.62
C MET A 899 13.19 -20.01 -12.83
N GLU A 900 12.88 -18.84 -12.27
CA GLU A 900 11.63 -18.11 -12.45
C GLU A 900 11.87 -16.73 -13.02
N LYS A 901 10.86 -16.19 -13.69
CA LYS A 901 10.84 -14.81 -14.20
C LYS A 901 9.44 -14.37 -14.59
N CYS A 902 9.24 -13.08 -14.85
CA CYS A 902 7.99 -12.57 -15.40
C CYS A 902 7.64 -13.23 -16.74
N THR A 903 6.38 -13.68 -16.88
CA THR A 903 5.81 -14.33 -18.08
C THR A 903 4.81 -13.44 -18.81
N PHE A 904 4.68 -12.14 -18.46
CA PHE A 904 3.57 -11.27 -18.86
C PHE A 904 2.19 -11.85 -18.49
N CYS A 905 2.11 -12.63 -17.40
CA CYS A 905 0.89 -13.34 -17.00
C CYS A 905 0.34 -14.21 -18.14
N VAL A 906 1.17 -15.11 -18.67
CA VAL A 906 0.84 -15.98 -19.83
C VAL A 906 -0.51 -16.70 -19.65
N GLN A 907 -0.93 -17.04 -18.43
CA GLN A 907 -2.23 -17.61 -18.12
C GLN A 907 -3.38 -16.66 -18.49
N ARG A 908 -3.23 -15.34 -18.28
CA ARG A 908 -4.24 -14.35 -18.68
C ARG A 908 -4.28 -14.17 -20.20
N ILE A 909 -3.13 -14.21 -20.87
CA ILE A 909 -3.05 -14.21 -22.34
C ILE A 909 -3.81 -15.40 -22.89
N ARG A 910 -3.52 -16.62 -22.41
CA ARG A 910 -4.16 -17.86 -22.89
C ARG A 910 -5.65 -17.90 -22.57
N SER A 911 -6.07 -17.41 -21.40
CA SER A 911 -7.49 -17.29 -21.04
C SER A 911 -8.25 -16.36 -21.99
N ALA A 912 -7.70 -15.18 -22.28
CA ALA A 912 -8.32 -14.23 -23.21
C ALA A 912 -8.40 -14.79 -24.64
N GLN A 913 -7.32 -15.45 -25.11
CA GLN A 913 -7.32 -16.15 -26.42
C GLN A 913 -8.37 -17.25 -26.49
N HIS A 914 -8.54 -18.01 -25.40
CA HIS A 914 -9.56 -19.05 -25.32
C HIS A 914 -10.97 -18.45 -25.37
N ASN A 915 -11.24 -17.45 -24.57
CA ASN A 915 -12.55 -16.79 -24.52
C ASN A 915 -12.91 -16.15 -25.88
N ALA A 916 -11.97 -15.49 -26.54
CA ALA A 916 -12.19 -14.93 -27.85
C ALA A 916 -12.56 -15.99 -28.90
N ARG A 917 -11.91 -17.19 -28.84
CA ARG A 917 -12.28 -18.33 -29.71
C ARG A 917 -13.68 -18.89 -29.41
N VAL A 918 -14.03 -19.00 -28.13
CA VAL A 918 -15.37 -19.49 -27.72
C VAL A 918 -16.46 -18.51 -28.17
N GLU A 919 -16.17 -17.22 -28.13
CA GLU A 919 -17.07 -16.14 -28.56
C GLU A 919 -17.04 -15.88 -30.08
N ASP A 920 -16.25 -16.65 -30.84
CA ASP A 920 -16.03 -16.51 -32.29
C ASP A 920 -15.65 -15.05 -32.68
N ARG A 921 -14.73 -14.46 -31.96
CA ARG A 921 -14.23 -13.10 -32.19
C ARG A 921 -12.71 -13.01 -32.17
N THR A 922 -12.16 -11.96 -32.73
CA THR A 922 -10.75 -11.58 -32.59
C THR A 922 -10.50 -10.94 -31.21
N LEU A 923 -9.26 -11.05 -30.73
CA LEU A 923 -8.80 -10.28 -29.56
C LEU A 923 -8.85 -8.78 -29.87
N LYS A 924 -9.18 -7.99 -28.86
CA LYS A 924 -9.17 -6.53 -28.91
C LYS A 924 -8.16 -5.99 -27.92
N ASP A 925 -7.62 -4.80 -28.16
CA ASP A 925 -6.81 -4.09 -27.20
C ASP A 925 -7.59 -3.92 -25.89
N GLY A 926 -6.97 -4.30 -24.77
CA GLY A 926 -7.60 -4.30 -23.44
C GLY A 926 -8.24 -5.63 -22.99
N ASP A 927 -8.43 -6.62 -23.87
CA ASP A 927 -8.90 -7.96 -23.46
C ASP A 927 -7.90 -8.66 -22.53
N ILE A 928 -6.62 -8.31 -22.65
CA ILE A 928 -5.55 -8.86 -21.83
C ILE A 928 -4.98 -7.76 -20.95
N VAL A 929 -5.14 -7.91 -19.64
CA VAL A 929 -4.58 -6.99 -18.65
C VAL A 929 -3.75 -7.80 -17.66
N PRO A 930 -2.40 -7.73 -17.70
CA PRO A 930 -1.55 -8.34 -16.69
C PRO A 930 -1.86 -7.83 -15.28
N ALA A 931 -1.61 -8.65 -14.26
CA ALA A 931 -1.94 -8.30 -12.88
C ALA A 931 -1.28 -6.99 -12.40
N CYS A 932 -0.05 -6.73 -12.86
CA CYS A 932 0.68 -5.50 -12.54
C CYS A 932 0.00 -4.25 -13.14
N ALA A 933 -0.52 -4.32 -14.36
CA ALA A 933 -1.24 -3.22 -15.00
C ALA A 933 -2.59 -2.99 -14.31
N GLN A 934 -3.35 -4.05 -14.03
CA GLN A 934 -4.65 -3.96 -13.39
C GLN A 934 -4.58 -3.39 -11.97
N GLY A 935 -3.56 -3.78 -11.19
CA GLY A 935 -3.36 -3.28 -9.83
C GLY A 935 -2.77 -1.87 -9.76
N CYS A 936 -2.36 -1.27 -10.87
CA CYS A 936 -1.64 0.00 -10.87
C CYS A 936 -2.53 1.19 -10.49
N PRO A 937 -2.28 1.90 -9.34
CA PRO A 937 -3.09 3.05 -8.94
C PRO A 937 -2.98 4.25 -9.88
N SER A 938 -1.89 4.34 -10.63
CA SER A 938 -1.57 5.48 -11.50
C SER A 938 -1.75 5.21 -12.99
N ASP A 939 -2.22 4.02 -13.39
CA ASP A 939 -2.39 3.61 -14.81
C ASP A 939 -1.11 3.83 -15.64
N ALA A 940 0.04 3.57 -15.04
CA ALA A 940 1.33 3.78 -15.67
C ALA A 940 1.74 2.65 -16.63
N ILE A 941 1.09 1.49 -16.56
CA ILE A 941 1.45 0.26 -17.29
C ILE A 941 0.37 -0.05 -18.31
N VAL A 942 0.75 -0.11 -19.58
CA VAL A 942 -0.12 -0.50 -20.72
C VAL A 942 0.46 -1.76 -21.36
N PHE A 943 -0.41 -2.69 -21.70
CA PHE A 943 -0.04 -3.98 -22.32
C PHE A 943 -0.90 -4.23 -23.57
N GLY A 944 -0.32 -4.86 -24.58
CA GLY A 944 -1.04 -5.22 -25.81
C GLY A 944 -0.15 -5.86 -26.86
N ASP A 945 -0.66 -5.96 -28.07
CA ASP A 945 0.06 -6.43 -29.25
C ASP A 945 0.78 -5.25 -29.92
N LEU A 946 2.10 -5.33 -29.98
CA LEU A 946 2.95 -4.31 -30.62
C LEU A 946 2.76 -4.28 -32.14
N ASN A 947 2.39 -5.42 -32.75
CA ASN A 947 2.17 -5.53 -34.19
C ASN A 947 0.79 -5.03 -34.62
N ASP A 948 -0.13 -4.76 -33.67
CA ASP A 948 -1.41 -4.12 -33.97
C ASP A 948 -1.28 -2.59 -33.93
N PRO A 949 -1.30 -1.90 -35.08
CA PRO A 949 -1.15 -0.43 -35.12
C PRO A 949 -2.28 0.33 -34.44
N THR A 950 -3.39 -0.35 -34.08
CA THR A 950 -4.52 0.26 -33.39
C THR A 950 -4.42 0.08 -31.87
N SER A 951 -3.46 -0.69 -31.39
CA SER A 951 -3.28 -0.93 -29.95
C SER A 951 -2.66 0.27 -29.25
N ARG A 952 -3.01 0.43 -27.97
CA ARG A 952 -2.43 1.49 -27.13
C ARG A 952 -0.92 1.30 -26.91
N VAL A 953 -0.46 0.06 -26.81
CA VAL A 953 0.97 -0.22 -26.61
C VAL A 953 1.78 0.17 -27.84
N HIS A 954 1.27 -0.06 -29.06
CA HIS A 954 1.89 0.41 -30.30
C HIS A 954 1.99 1.94 -30.31
N ALA A 955 0.89 2.64 -30.05
CA ALA A 955 0.91 4.10 -30.02
C ALA A 955 1.88 4.68 -28.97
N LEU A 956 2.07 3.99 -27.82
CA LEU A 956 3.02 4.41 -26.80
C LEU A 956 4.47 4.02 -27.13
N SER A 957 4.70 2.98 -27.91
CA SER A 957 6.06 2.64 -28.38
C SER A 957 6.58 3.67 -29.38
N GLU A 958 5.70 4.34 -30.12
CA GLU A 958 6.02 5.43 -31.04
C GLU A 958 6.04 6.82 -30.37
N ASP A 959 5.76 6.91 -29.04
CA ASP A 959 5.86 8.18 -28.30
C ASP A 959 7.33 8.66 -28.32
N PRO A 960 7.60 9.93 -28.67
CA PRO A 960 8.96 10.47 -28.71
C PRO A 960 9.74 10.38 -27.39
N ARG A 961 9.06 10.16 -26.26
CA ARG A 961 9.68 9.88 -24.96
C ARG A 961 10.10 8.43 -24.78
N GLY A 962 9.78 7.57 -25.77
CA GLY A 962 10.08 6.14 -25.73
C GLY A 962 11.58 5.87 -25.70
N TYR A 963 11.99 4.92 -24.85
CA TYR A 963 13.35 4.39 -24.82
C TYR A 963 13.36 2.96 -24.27
N HIS A 964 14.46 2.27 -24.48
CA HIS A 964 14.68 0.93 -23.94
C HIS A 964 15.84 0.96 -22.94
N VAL A 965 15.65 0.36 -21.78
CA VAL A 965 16.72 0.26 -20.77
C VAL A 965 17.87 -0.58 -21.32
N LEU A 966 19.12 -0.07 -21.20
CA LEU A 966 20.33 -0.70 -21.72
C LEU A 966 20.23 -1.01 -23.23
N GLN A 967 19.70 -0.07 -24.00
CA GLN A 967 19.45 -0.24 -25.44
C GLN A 967 20.73 -0.49 -26.26
N ASP A 968 21.88 0.00 -25.76
CA ASP A 968 23.22 -0.24 -26.33
C ASP A 968 23.59 -1.72 -26.42
N LEU A 969 22.97 -2.58 -25.60
CA LEU A 969 23.14 -4.03 -25.64
C LEU A 969 22.34 -4.72 -26.75
N ASN A 970 21.49 -4.01 -27.47
CA ASN A 970 20.68 -4.46 -28.58
C ASN A 970 19.90 -5.79 -28.32
N THR A 971 19.35 -5.94 -27.13
CA THR A 971 18.58 -7.15 -26.78
C THR A 971 17.15 -7.13 -27.31
N LYS A 972 16.73 -6.06 -27.99
CA LYS A 972 15.39 -5.82 -28.55
C LYS A 972 14.28 -6.08 -27.53
N PRO A 973 14.20 -5.26 -26.45
CA PRO A 973 13.20 -5.42 -25.41
C PRO A 973 11.77 -5.31 -25.92
N GLY A 974 10.86 -6.09 -25.34
CA GLY A 974 9.41 -5.95 -25.50
C GLY A 974 8.79 -4.94 -24.53
N ILE A 975 9.60 -4.19 -23.76
CA ILE A 975 9.15 -3.14 -22.88
C ILE A 975 9.71 -1.80 -23.32
N THR A 976 8.81 -0.86 -23.61
CA THR A 976 9.15 0.53 -23.86
C THR A 976 8.91 1.33 -22.59
N TYR A 977 9.91 2.07 -22.13
CA TYR A 977 9.75 3.04 -21.05
C TYR A 977 9.54 4.43 -21.67
N LEU A 978 8.60 5.20 -21.13
CA LEU A 978 8.46 6.60 -21.49
C LEU A 978 9.18 7.45 -20.44
N ALA A 979 10.11 8.27 -20.90
CA ALA A 979 10.95 9.12 -20.06
C ALA A 979 10.11 9.97 -19.10
N ARG A 980 10.61 10.13 -17.88
CA ARG A 980 9.95 10.96 -16.88
C ARG A 980 10.08 12.44 -17.26
N VAL A 981 8.97 13.13 -17.35
CA VAL A 981 8.92 14.56 -17.58
C VAL A 981 8.85 15.32 -16.26
N ILE A 982 9.62 16.39 -16.14
CA ILE A 982 9.71 17.23 -14.96
C ILE A 982 9.18 18.61 -15.30
N ALA A 983 8.22 19.12 -14.54
CA ALA A 983 7.67 20.45 -14.68
C ALA A 983 8.58 21.50 -14.00
N GLY A 984 9.61 21.94 -14.70
CA GLY A 984 10.57 22.94 -14.22
C GLY A 984 11.53 23.39 -15.31
N ALA A 985 12.34 24.42 -15.05
CA ALA A 985 13.23 24.99 -16.04
C ALA A 985 14.50 24.16 -16.30
N GLU A 986 14.85 23.19 -15.40
CA GLU A 986 16.07 22.40 -15.48
C GLU A 986 15.77 20.92 -15.14
N ALA A 987 16.16 20.03 -16.05
CA ALA A 987 16.12 18.57 -15.84
C ALA A 987 17.46 18.08 -15.28
#